data_dcdd0f3d125b2f25c8c0e26a8340f028
#
_entry.id   dcdd0f3d125b2f25c8c0e26a8340f028
#
_cell.length_a   1.000
_cell.length_b   1.000
_cell.length_c   1.000
_cell.angle_alpha   90.00
_cell.angle_beta   90.00
_cell.angle_gamma   90.00
#
_symmetry.space_group_name_H-M   'P 1'
#
loop_
_entity.id
_entity.type
_entity.pdbx_description
1 polymer ?
#
loop_
_entity_poly.entity_id
_entity_poly.type
_entity_poly.pdbx_seq_one_letter_code
_entity_poly.pdbx_strand_id
1 'polypeptide(L)'
;MCGIAGMVGCADPHVVRRMTNAMIHRGPDDGGYWFDHEGNVALGHRRLSIIDLRHEARQPMWDATGRFVLVYNGEIFNYRNLRSQLISKGYTFRTESDTEVLLNGFSHWGREVVHHLDGQFAFAVWDRMERFLFAARDPLGIKPFVYAHHKDGFLFASEAKALFQAEASLSAPAYENLSYYLSFSWTPHPLSFFNDVAKLPPGYLLEWKDGEMSIAQYWDVPLPSEDELRPIDADELYDLVRQATRSQLVADVPVGLFLSGGLDSTGLLECIHDAEPPVRIFTATYGEDQREGDVFEEDSNYARMVAEKMKLPIYELRISPDITRDLPEVVFHLDEPLADPTIIVNYRLTREAASQTKVLLSGMGADEIFAGYPRHVAVHALEFLPGWIRRSFHKISTLVQGSFDDRAMSGRVRRLKLLAAHADKDAFLRFMGFSVFFQQDEINRLLLPELTGIQPANTYDVYRSLYQDGKGATLLQRLLYLDQKLFLPCLNLENSDKTSMANSVEMRVPYLAKALVERVAAIPDQQKIHGLTRKFILREALNGRIPDAIIRRKKTGFNPPVRYWVRNNLKEYLHDVFSSRSFQQRGLFDLRMVTKLIEDNDNGVKDNALKIWALLVLEEWHRVFVDRSPVEPRDEELVFCAPPVR
;
A
#
# COMPACT_ATOMS: atom_id res chain seq x y z
N MET A 1 2.10 -14.88 -3.39
CA MET A 1 2.09 -13.74 -4.32
C MET A 1 3.19 -13.86 -5.34
N CYS A 2 3.08 -13.11 -6.45
CA CYS A 2 3.87 -13.40 -7.64
C CYS A 2 4.42 -12.11 -8.26
N GLY A 3 5.25 -12.22 -9.27
CA GLY A 3 5.63 -11.15 -10.18
C GLY A 3 5.13 -11.46 -11.58
N ILE A 4 4.39 -10.55 -12.19
CA ILE A 4 3.95 -10.66 -13.60
C ILE A 4 4.69 -9.64 -14.45
N ALA A 5 4.98 -10.01 -15.69
CA ALA A 5 5.53 -9.13 -16.71
C ALA A 5 4.94 -9.46 -18.08
N GLY A 6 4.83 -8.46 -18.95
CA GLY A 6 4.36 -8.67 -20.31
C GLY A 6 4.78 -7.58 -21.27
N MET A 7 4.88 -7.97 -22.54
CA MET A 7 5.15 -7.14 -23.70
C MET A 7 4.06 -7.43 -24.73
N VAL A 8 3.40 -6.39 -25.24
CA VAL A 8 2.30 -6.52 -26.20
C VAL A 8 2.57 -5.58 -27.38
N GLY A 9 2.48 -6.09 -28.61
CA GLY A 9 2.80 -5.33 -29.83
C GLY A 9 4.31 -5.19 -30.10
N CYS A 10 5.18 -5.65 -29.16
CA CYS A 10 6.63 -5.48 -29.24
C CYS A 10 7.38 -6.64 -28.60
N ALA A 11 6.91 -7.88 -28.77
CA ALA A 11 7.39 -9.05 -28.05
C ALA A 11 8.85 -9.39 -28.32
N ASP A 12 9.61 -9.57 -27.24
CA ASP A 12 10.96 -10.13 -27.25
C ASP A 12 11.10 -11.14 -26.10
N PRO A 13 11.28 -12.45 -26.39
CA PRO A 13 11.36 -13.48 -25.37
C PRO A 13 12.58 -13.33 -24.45
N HIS A 14 13.68 -12.72 -24.91
CA HIS A 14 14.84 -12.46 -24.06
C HIS A 14 14.59 -11.29 -23.11
N VAL A 15 13.89 -10.26 -23.59
CA VAL A 15 13.53 -9.10 -22.78
C VAL A 15 12.53 -9.48 -21.70
N VAL A 16 11.44 -10.21 -22.03
CA VAL A 16 10.44 -10.61 -21.02
C VAL A 16 11.06 -11.50 -19.94
N ARG A 17 12.06 -12.33 -20.27
CA ARG A 17 12.80 -13.13 -19.29
C ARG A 17 13.58 -12.22 -18.32
N ARG A 18 14.29 -11.19 -18.81
CA ARG A 18 14.96 -10.21 -17.95
C ARG A 18 13.98 -9.45 -17.07
N MET A 19 12.86 -8.98 -17.64
CA MET A 19 11.78 -8.33 -16.88
C MET A 19 11.27 -9.24 -15.75
N THR A 20 11.04 -10.50 -16.04
CA THR A 20 10.56 -11.51 -15.08
C THR A 20 11.60 -11.74 -13.98
N ASN A 21 12.88 -11.89 -14.36
CA ASN A 21 13.98 -12.14 -13.42
C ASN A 21 14.26 -10.95 -12.49
N ALA A 22 13.98 -9.71 -12.91
CA ALA A 22 14.10 -8.53 -12.06
C ALA A 22 13.17 -8.59 -10.83
N MET A 23 12.15 -9.45 -10.85
CA MET A 23 11.17 -9.64 -9.78
C MET A 23 11.29 -10.99 -9.05
N ILE A 24 12.45 -11.63 -9.06
CA ILE A 24 12.66 -12.94 -8.44
C ILE A 24 12.29 -12.97 -6.96
N HIS A 25 12.55 -11.88 -6.23
CA HIS A 25 12.20 -11.73 -4.82
C HIS A 25 10.70 -11.84 -4.54
N ARG A 26 9.84 -11.54 -5.52
CA ARG A 26 8.39 -11.71 -5.38
C ARG A 26 7.96 -13.17 -5.45
N GLY A 27 8.66 -13.98 -6.22
CA GLY A 27 8.31 -15.39 -6.42
C GLY A 27 9.53 -16.26 -6.69
N PRO A 28 10.24 -16.67 -5.63
CA PRO A 28 11.47 -17.46 -5.76
C PRO A 28 11.22 -18.96 -6.01
N ASP A 29 9.98 -19.47 -5.81
CA ASP A 29 9.72 -20.89 -5.81
C ASP A 29 9.67 -21.49 -7.21
N ASP A 30 9.17 -20.73 -8.21
CA ASP A 30 9.03 -21.18 -9.59
C ASP A 30 8.97 -19.99 -10.54
N GLY A 31 9.14 -20.24 -11.85
CA GLY A 31 9.00 -19.20 -12.85
C GLY A 31 8.78 -19.75 -14.26
N GLY A 32 8.06 -19.00 -15.06
CA GLY A 32 7.80 -19.37 -16.43
C GLY A 32 7.67 -18.17 -17.35
N TYR A 33 7.80 -18.43 -18.64
CA TYR A 33 7.56 -17.44 -19.69
C TYR A 33 6.88 -18.11 -20.89
N TRP A 34 6.25 -17.27 -21.69
CA TRP A 34 5.64 -17.65 -22.96
C TRP A 34 5.72 -16.49 -23.93
N PHE A 35 5.77 -16.80 -25.23
CA PHE A 35 5.67 -15.80 -26.27
C PHE A 35 4.89 -16.33 -27.49
N ASP A 36 4.24 -15.41 -28.20
CA ASP A 36 3.51 -15.63 -29.44
C ASP A 36 4.08 -14.72 -30.53
N HIS A 37 4.75 -15.32 -31.51
CA HIS A 37 5.30 -14.56 -32.64
C HIS A 37 4.22 -13.93 -33.51
N GLU A 38 3.12 -14.63 -33.76
CA GLU A 38 2.02 -14.15 -34.59
C GLU A 38 1.22 -13.04 -33.91
N GLY A 39 0.99 -13.18 -32.60
CA GLY A 39 0.31 -12.20 -31.77
C GLY A 39 1.22 -11.07 -31.30
N ASN A 40 2.55 -11.18 -31.51
CA ASN A 40 3.54 -10.23 -31.04
C ASN A 40 3.42 -9.93 -29.54
N VAL A 41 3.26 -11.00 -28.71
CA VAL A 41 3.08 -10.92 -27.26
C VAL A 41 4.06 -11.84 -26.55
N ALA A 42 4.63 -11.37 -25.44
CA ALA A 42 5.43 -12.17 -24.52
C ALA A 42 4.95 -11.94 -23.08
N LEU A 43 4.80 -13.03 -22.33
CA LEU A 43 4.34 -13.02 -20.94
C LEU A 43 5.36 -13.74 -20.05
N GLY A 44 5.54 -13.26 -18.84
CA GLY A 44 6.44 -13.84 -17.85
C GLY A 44 5.86 -13.80 -16.44
N HIS A 45 6.27 -14.76 -15.61
CA HIS A 45 5.76 -14.94 -14.27
C HIS A 45 6.83 -15.45 -13.30
N ARG A 46 6.88 -14.89 -12.09
CA ARG A 46 7.60 -15.42 -10.93
C ARG A 46 6.59 -15.84 -9.87
N ARG A 47 6.71 -17.05 -9.35
CA ARG A 47 5.73 -17.68 -8.47
C ARG A 47 6.23 -17.79 -7.04
N LEU A 48 5.43 -17.28 -6.11
CA LEU A 48 5.44 -17.69 -4.71
C LEU A 48 4.29 -18.69 -4.52
N SER A 49 4.62 -19.95 -4.28
CA SER A 49 3.65 -21.05 -4.20
C SER A 49 2.95 -21.02 -2.84
N ILE A 50 1.65 -20.71 -2.84
CA ILE A 50 0.80 -20.60 -1.65
C ILE A 50 -0.38 -21.57 -1.76
N ILE A 51 -1.10 -21.58 -2.89
CA ILE A 51 -2.16 -22.53 -3.22
C ILE A 51 -1.69 -23.43 -4.34
N ASP A 52 -1.89 -24.74 -4.21
CA ASP A 52 -1.41 -25.79 -5.09
C ASP A 52 0.09 -25.74 -5.34
N LEU A 53 0.88 -26.35 -4.48
CA LEU A 53 2.35 -26.28 -4.50
C LEU A 53 2.99 -27.04 -5.67
N ARG A 54 2.19 -27.70 -6.52
CA ARG A 54 2.65 -28.49 -7.66
C ARG A 54 3.08 -27.61 -8.83
N HIS A 55 3.96 -28.15 -9.69
CA HIS A 55 4.43 -27.46 -10.89
C HIS A 55 3.35 -27.23 -11.96
N GLU A 56 2.28 -28.03 -11.95
CA GLU A 56 1.15 -27.91 -12.86
C GLU A 56 0.41 -26.58 -12.71
N ALA A 57 0.51 -25.96 -11.54
CA ALA A 57 -0.04 -24.63 -11.27
C ALA A 57 0.89 -23.46 -11.69
N ARG A 58 1.96 -23.75 -12.47
CA ARG A 58 2.87 -22.74 -13.03
C ARG A 58 2.14 -21.83 -14.01
N GLN A 59 2.67 -20.63 -14.10
CA GLN A 59 2.23 -19.61 -15.06
C GLN A 59 3.39 -19.17 -15.94
N PRO A 60 3.13 -18.64 -17.15
CA PRO A 60 1.83 -18.39 -17.78
C PRO A 60 0.98 -19.65 -17.95
N MET A 61 -0.32 -19.57 -17.56
CA MET A 61 -1.21 -20.73 -17.56
C MET A 61 -2.18 -20.69 -18.74
N TRP A 62 -2.42 -21.87 -19.35
CA TRP A 62 -3.30 -22.06 -20.48
C TRP A 62 -4.65 -22.64 -20.09
N ASP A 63 -5.71 -22.13 -20.73
CA ASP A 63 -7.00 -22.81 -20.70
C ASP A 63 -6.95 -24.13 -21.49
N ALA A 64 -7.97 -24.97 -21.30
CA ALA A 64 -8.03 -26.28 -21.95
C ALA A 64 -8.12 -26.19 -23.49
N THR A 65 -8.59 -25.09 -24.04
CA THR A 65 -8.74 -24.89 -25.50
C THR A 65 -7.47 -24.37 -26.17
N GLY A 66 -6.50 -23.86 -25.41
CA GLY A 66 -5.32 -23.18 -25.94
C GLY A 66 -5.61 -21.80 -26.56
N ARG A 67 -6.76 -21.21 -26.24
CA ARG A 67 -7.15 -19.87 -26.66
C ARG A 67 -6.62 -18.79 -25.74
N PHE A 68 -6.78 -18.98 -24.43
CA PHE A 68 -6.42 -17.99 -23.41
C PHE A 68 -5.13 -18.39 -22.69
N VAL A 69 -4.29 -17.39 -22.45
CA VAL A 69 -3.11 -17.52 -21.59
C VAL A 69 -3.10 -16.42 -20.53
N LEU A 70 -2.89 -16.81 -19.27
CA LEU A 70 -3.01 -15.95 -18.09
C LEU A 70 -1.65 -15.79 -17.39
N VAL A 71 -1.35 -14.57 -16.94
CA VAL A 71 -0.40 -14.27 -15.86
C VAL A 71 -1.13 -13.54 -14.74
N TYR A 72 -0.89 -13.96 -13.49
CA TYR A 72 -1.66 -13.54 -12.34
C TYR A 72 -0.79 -13.40 -11.10
N ASN A 73 -0.91 -12.28 -10.41
CA ASN A 73 -0.33 -11.98 -9.11
C ASN A 73 -1.46 -11.69 -8.12
N GLY A 74 -1.74 -12.63 -7.22
CA GLY A 74 -2.82 -12.43 -6.25
C GLY A 74 -3.32 -13.72 -5.62
N GLU A 75 -4.48 -13.60 -4.94
CA GLU A 75 -5.26 -14.69 -4.34
C GLU A 75 -6.76 -14.39 -4.51
N ILE A 76 -7.52 -15.38 -5.01
CA ILE A 76 -8.99 -15.33 -5.13
C ILE A 76 -9.58 -16.13 -3.99
N PHE A 77 -10.02 -15.48 -2.93
CA PHE A 77 -10.46 -16.14 -1.69
C PHE A 77 -11.74 -16.98 -1.86
N ASN A 78 -12.62 -16.59 -2.79
CA ASN A 78 -13.84 -17.33 -3.10
C ASN A 78 -13.66 -18.40 -4.21
N TYR A 79 -12.42 -18.75 -4.59
CA TYR A 79 -12.14 -19.63 -5.73
C TYR A 79 -12.83 -20.99 -5.64
N ARG A 80 -12.98 -21.59 -4.44
CA ARG A 80 -13.64 -22.89 -4.27
C ARG A 80 -15.10 -22.85 -4.67
N ASN A 81 -15.80 -21.76 -4.36
CA ASN A 81 -17.19 -21.53 -4.77
C ASN A 81 -17.28 -21.34 -6.29
N LEU A 82 -16.42 -20.48 -6.86
CA LEU A 82 -16.35 -20.27 -8.31
C LEU A 82 -16.02 -21.56 -9.06
N ARG A 83 -15.08 -22.36 -8.55
CA ARG A 83 -14.74 -23.68 -9.09
C ARG A 83 -15.97 -24.60 -9.16
N SER A 84 -16.74 -24.68 -8.08
CA SER A 84 -17.96 -25.49 -8.03
C SER A 84 -19.00 -25.02 -9.04
N GLN A 85 -19.17 -23.72 -9.21
CA GLN A 85 -20.05 -23.12 -10.24
C GLN A 85 -19.57 -23.49 -11.65
N LEU A 86 -18.27 -23.34 -11.94
CA LEU A 86 -17.71 -23.65 -13.26
C LEU A 86 -17.80 -25.15 -13.59
N ILE A 87 -17.58 -26.04 -12.61
CA ILE A 87 -17.81 -27.48 -12.79
C ILE A 87 -19.27 -27.77 -13.18
N SER A 88 -20.23 -27.09 -12.56
CA SER A 88 -21.66 -27.26 -12.91
C SER A 88 -21.98 -26.76 -14.34
N LYS A 89 -21.10 -25.94 -14.94
CA LYS A 89 -21.18 -25.47 -16.31
C LYS A 89 -20.36 -26.33 -17.31
N GLY A 90 -19.75 -27.42 -16.83
CA GLY A 90 -19.01 -28.35 -17.67
C GLY A 90 -17.50 -28.11 -17.78
N TYR A 91 -16.96 -27.16 -17.02
CA TYR A 91 -15.51 -26.93 -16.99
C TYR A 91 -14.80 -28.01 -16.20
N THR A 92 -13.62 -28.41 -16.67
CA THR A 92 -12.73 -29.38 -16.00
C THR A 92 -11.48 -28.66 -15.49
N PHE A 93 -10.85 -29.22 -14.48
CA PHE A 93 -9.69 -28.62 -13.81
C PHE A 93 -8.55 -29.65 -13.72
N ARG A 94 -7.33 -29.21 -13.99
CA ARG A 94 -6.09 -30.00 -13.88
C ARG A 94 -5.37 -29.74 -12.55
N THR A 95 -5.61 -28.56 -11.97
CA THR A 95 -4.97 -28.07 -10.76
C THR A 95 -6.01 -27.77 -9.67
N GLU A 96 -5.54 -27.58 -8.45
CA GLU A 96 -6.37 -27.10 -7.35
C GLU A 96 -6.20 -25.57 -7.13
N SER A 97 -5.48 -24.88 -8.05
CA SER A 97 -5.15 -23.48 -7.92
C SER A 97 -6.34 -22.55 -8.21
N ASP A 98 -6.37 -21.41 -7.55
CA ASP A 98 -7.23 -20.29 -7.85
C ASP A 98 -6.92 -19.67 -9.22
N THR A 99 -5.66 -19.79 -9.69
CA THR A 99 -5.21 -19.37 -11.03
C THR A 99 -6.03 -20.03 -12.15
N GLU A 100 -6.24 -21.36 -12.08
CA GLU A 100 -7.03 -22.07 -13.09
C GLU A 100 -8.52 -21.70 -12.98
N VAL A 101 -9.00 -21.42 -11.77
CA VAL A 101 -10.36 -20.93 -11.56
C VAL A 101 -10.56 -19.55 -12.20
N LEU A 102 -9.60 -18.63 -12.03
CA LEU A 102 -9.64 -17.32 -12.69
C LEU A 102 -9.64 -17.47 -14.22
N LEU A 103 -8.77 -18.31 -14.77
CA LEU A 103 -8.66 -18.54 -16.20
C LEU A 103 -9.93 -19.14 -16.81
N ASN A 104 -10.49 -20.18 -16.19
CA ASN A 104 -11.75 -20.78 -16.61
C ASN A 104 -12.94 -19.82 -16.40
N GLY A 105 -12.88 -18.99 -15.34
CA GLY A 105 -13.82 -17.91 -15.11
C GLY A 105 -13.80 -16.88 -16.23
N PHE A 106 -12.61 -16.43 -16.65
CA PHE A 106 -12.47 -15.54 -17.79
C PHE A 106 -12.99 -16.19 -19.10
N SER A 107 -12.69 -17.46 -19.32
CA SER A 107 -13.22 -18.20 -20.47
C SER A 107 -14.76 -18.26 -20.47
N HIS A 108 -15.41 -18.28 -19.29
CA HIS A 108 -16.86 -18.36 -19.15
C HIS A 108 -17.56 -17.00 -19.17
N TRP A 109 -17.08 -16.03 -18.37
CA TRP A 109 -17.72 -14.73 -18.16
C TRP A 109 -17.06 -13.60 -18.97
N GLY A 110 -15.92 -13.84 -19.61
CA GLY A 110 -15.17 -12.78 -20.30
C GLY A 110 -14.77 -11.66 -19.32
N ARG A 111 -15.01 -10.42 -19.74
CA ARG A 111 -14.71 -9.21 -18.96
C ARG A 111 -15.43 -9.13 -17.61
N GLU A 112 -16.62 -9.72 -17.54
CA GLU A 112 -17.45 -9.72 -16.31
C GLU A 112 -16.83 -10.55 -15.18
N VAL A 113 -15.77 -11.31 -15.44
CA VAL A 113 -15.09 -12.13 -14.41
C VAL A 113 -14.73 -11.30 -13.18
N VAL A 114 -14.31 -10.03 -13.35
CA VAL A 114 -13.89 -9.14 -12.24
C VAL A 114 -14.99 -8.90 -11.21
N HIS A 115 -16.26 -9.02 -11.59
CA HIS A 115 -17.40 -8.86 -10.70
C HIS A 115 -17.71 -10.11 -9.86
N HIS A 116 -17.18 -11.27 -10.26
CA HIS A 116 -17.31 -12.54 -9.54
C HIS A 116 -16.19 -12.77 -8.53
N LEU A 117 -15.07 -12.04 -8.65
CA LEU A 117 -13.89 -12.24 -7.82
C LEU A 117 -14.03 -11.58 -6.45
N ASP A 118 -13.73 -12.33 -5.39
CA ASP A 118 -13.42 -11.81 -4.06
C ASP A 118 -11.97 -12.16 -3.76
N GLY A 119 -11.08 -11.15 -3.77
CA GLY A 119 -9.65 -11.38 -3.68
C GLY A 119 -8.82 -10.11 -3.79
N GLN A 120 -7.53 -10.30 -3.77
CA GLN A 120 -6.50 -9.30 -4.01
C GLN A 120 -5.70 -9.73 -5.23
N PHE A 121 -5.70 -8.91 -6.30
CA PHE A 121 -5.18 -9.38 -7.58
C PHE A 121 -4.72 -8.29 -8.52
N ALA A 122 -3.76 -8.67 -9.36
CA ALA A 122 -3.45 -8.04 -10.62
C ALA A 122 -3.19 -9.15 -11.64
N PHE A 123 -3.87 -9.14 -12.79
CA PHE A 123 -3.69 -10.17 -13.79
C PHE A 123 -3.79 -9.64 -15.21
N ALA A 124 -3.28 -10.42 -16.16
CA ALA A 124 -3.46 -10.17 -17.58
C ALA A 124 -3.75 -11.48 -18.31
N VAL A 125 -4.75 -11.45 -19.20
CA VAL A 125 -5.15 -12.56 -20.08
C VAL A 125 -4.99 -12.15 -21.52
N TRP A 126 -4.27 -12.95 -22.29
CA TRP A 126 -4.16 -12.81 -23.73
C TRP A 126 -5.12 -13.78 -24.43
N ASP A 127 -6.00 -13.25 -25.30
CA ASP A 127 -6.82 -14.03 -26.23
C ASP A 127 -6.11 -14.11 -27.59
N ARG A 128 -5.59 -15.29 -27.91
CA ARG A 128 -4.86 -15.53 -29.17
C ARG A 128 -5.73 -15.40 -30.41
N MET A 129 -7.02 -15.73 -30.31
CA MET A 129 -7.92 -15.68 -31.46
C MET A 129 -8.33 -14.26 -31.82
N GLU A 130 -8.66 -13.47 -30.80
CA GLU A 130 -9.08 -12.07 -30.97
C GLU A 130 -7.89 -11.10 -30.97
N ARG A 131 -6.67 -11.54 -30.69
CA ARG A 131 -5.46 -10.72 -30.49
C ARG A 131 -5.70 -9.57 -29.52
N PHE A 132 -6.25 -9.92 -28.38
CA PHE A 132 -6.76 -8.99 -27.38
C PHE A 132 -6.12 -9.30 -26.03
N LEU A 133 -5.62 -8.26 -25.35
CA LEU A 133 -5.20 -8.36 -23.96
C LEU A 133 -6.24 -7.71 -23.06
N PHE A 134 -6.62 -8.43 -22.02
CA PHE A 134 -7.39 -7.92 -20.90
C PHE A 134 -6.55 -7.98 -19.64
N ALA A 135 -6.46 -6.88 -18.90
CA ALA A 135 -5.82 -6.84 -17.60
C ALA A 135 -6.74 -6.14 -16.57
N ALA A 136 -6.62 -6.54 -15.31
CA ALA A 136 -7.38 -5.92 -14.23
C ALA A 136 -6.57 -5.85 -12.94
N ARG A 137 -6.85 -4.83 -12.13
CA ARG A 137 -6.32 -4.63 -10.78
C ARG A 137 -7.46 -4.67 -9.77
N ASP A 138 -7.23 -5.28 -8.61
CA ASP A 138 -8.26 -5.46 -7.58
C ASP A 138 -8.92 -4.13 -7.13
N PRO A 139 -10.12 -4.21 -6.51
CA PRO A 139 -10.92 -3.04 -6.15
C PRO A 139 -10.17 -1.96 -5.36
N LEU A 140 -9.28 -2.34 -4.44
CA LEU A 140 -8.56 -1.40 -3.57
C LEU A 140 -7.09 -1.20 -3.94
N GLY A 141 -6.61 -1.89 -5.01
CA GLY A 141 -5.23 -1.79 -5.48
C GLY A 141 -4.22 -2.41 -4.55
N ILE A 142 -4.59 -3.52 -3.87
CA ILE A 142 -3.71 -4.26 -2.96
C ILE A 142 -2.51 -4.83 -3.73
N LYS A 143 -2.74 -5.30 -4.97
CA LYS A 143 -1.65 -5.78 -5.83
C LYS A 143 -1.24 -4.72 -6.83
N PRO A 144 0.08 -4.54 -7.04
CA PRO A 144 0.61 -3.55 -7.97
C PRO A 144 0.43 -3.99 -9.42
N PHE A 145 0.21 -3.01 -10.29
CA PHE A 145 0.24 -3.15 -11.76
C PHE A 145 0.72 -1.82 -12.36
N VAL A 146 1.89 -1.85 -13.00
CA VAL A 146 2.47 -0.71 -13.71
C VAL A 146 2.57 -0.99 -15.18
N TYR A 147 2.50 0.04 -16.00
CA TYR A 147 2.60 -0.09 -17.45
C TYR A 147 3.25 1.13 -18.10
N ALA A 148 3.78 0.95 -19.31
CA ALA A 148 4.38 2.00 -20.12
C ALA A 148 4.10 1.75 -21.61
N HIS A 149 3.93 2.81 -22.39
CA HIS A 149 3.97 2.70 -23.84
C HIS A 149 5.40 2.41 -24.31
N HIS A 150 5.56 1.53 -25.29
CA HIS A 150 6.86 1.18 -25.85
C HIS A 150 6.73 0.83 -27.33
N LYS A 151 7.37 1.63 -28.21
CA LYS A 151 7.24 1.49 -29.68
C LYS A 151 5.76 1.50 -30.08
N ASP A 152 5.33 0.51 -30.87
CA ASP A 152 3.95 0.36 -31.35
C ASP A 152 3.06 -0.47 -30.40
N GLY A 153 3.53 -0.74 -29.18
CA GLY A 153 2.85 -1.56 -28.19
C GLY A 153 3.00 -1.00 -26.78
N PHE A 154 2.87 -1.88 -25.78
CA PHE A 154 3.08 -1.50 -24.39
C PHE A 154 3.73 -2.62 -23.56
N LEU A 155 4.28 -2.22 -22.43
CA LEU A 155 4.87 -3.07 -21.39
C LEU A 155 4.01 -3.02 -20.15
N PHE A 156 3.95 -4.11 -19.41
CA PHE A 156 3.38 -4.11 -18.06
C PHE A 156 4.16 -5.00 -17.10
N ALA A 157 4.10 -4.69 -15.82
CA ALA A 157 4.71 -5.50 -14.77
C ALA A 157 4.08 -5.26 -13.40
N SER A 158 4.42 -6.11 -12.43
CA SER A 158 4.13 -5.85 -11.01
C SER A 158 5.00 -4.72 -10.43
N GLU A 159 6.21 -4.52 -10.94
CA GLU A 159 7.18 -3.54 -10.44
C GLU A 159 7.85 -2.77 -11.59
N ALA A 160 8.08 -1.46 -11.39
CA ALA A 160 8.61 -0.59 -12.43
C ALA A 160 10.03 -0.98 -12.87
N LYS A 161 10.88 -1.48 -11.94
CA LYS A 161 12.24 -1.97 -12.27
C LYS A 161 12.25 -3.06 -13.34
N ALA A 162 11.16 -3.81 -13.48
CA ALA A 162 11.02 -4.80 -14.55
C ALA A 162 10.87 -4.14 -15.94
N LEU A 163 10.14 -3.02 -16.02
CA LEU A 163 9.99 -2.26 -17.27
C LEU A 163 11.34 -1.70 -17.76
N PHE A 164 12.23 -1.33 -16.84
CA PHE A 164 13.58 -0.81 -17.18
C PHE A 164 14.47 -1.84 -17.85
N GLN A 165 14.17 -3.14 -17.71
CA GLN A 165 14.87 -4.21 -18.42
C GLN A 165 14.49 -4.26 -19.91
N ALA A 166 13.34 -3.71 -20.27
CA ALA A 166 12.92 -3.57 -21.67
C ALA A 166 13.42 -2.26 -22.29
N GLU A 167 13.33 -1.16 -21.51
CA GLU A 167 13.70 0.17 -21.97
C GLU A 167 14.27 0.97 -20.80
N ALA A 168 15.59 1.16 -20.81
CA ALA A 168 16.30 1.83 -19.70
C ALA A 168 15.88 3.29 -19.50
N SER A 169 15.42 3.98 -20.54
CA SER A 169 14.95 5.37 -20.47
C SER A 169 13.73 5.54 -19.57
N LEU A 170 12.94 4.47 -19.35
CA LEU A 170 11.79 4.48 -18.43
C LEU A 170 12.19 4.66 -16.95
N SER A 171 13.48 4.55 -16.60
CA SER A 171 13.98 4.88 -15.26
C SER A 171 14.19 6.38 -15.03
N ALA A 172 13.97 7.22 -16.04
CA ALA A 172 14.12 8.66 -15.93
C ALA A 172 13.11 9.27 -14.95
N PRO A 173 13.56 10.16 -14.03
CA PRO A 173 12.67 10.77 -13.03
C PRO A 173 11.62 11.69 -13.64
N ALA A 174 10.37 11.57 -13.20
CA ALA A 174 9.27 12.49 -13.48
C ALA A 174 9.26 13.64 -12.47
N TYR A 175 10.16 14.61 -12.65
CA TYR A 175 10.31 15.72 -11.71
C TYR A 175 9.09 16.64 -11.63
N GLU A 176 8.19 16.62 -12.59
CA GLU A 176 6.88 17.28 -12.51
C GLU A 176 6.00 16.72 -11.37
N ASN A 177 6.29 15.50 -10.90
CA ASN A 177 5.59 14.87 -9.78
C ASN A 177 6.27 15.09 -8.41
N LEU A 178 7.40 15.82 -8.37
CA LEU A 178 8.19 16.02 -7.16
C LEU A 178 7.40 16.71 -6.03
N SER A 179 6.53 17.66 -6.37
CA SER A 179 5.67 18.33 -5.38
C SER A 179 4.66 17.38 -4.73
N TYR A 180 4.15 16.37 -5.44
CA TYR A 180 3.30 15.35 -4.83
C TYR A 180 4.07 14.54 -3.80
N TYR A 181 5.27 14.06 -4.15
CA TYR A 181 6.14 13.37 -3.22
C TYR A 181 6.47 14.20 -1.98
N LEU A 182 6.88 15.46 -2.15
CA LEU A 182 7.18 16.34 -1.02
C LEU A 182 5.95 16.61 -0.15
N SER A 183 4.76 16.78 -0.76
CA SER A 183 3.52 16.99 -0.02
C SER A 183 3.08 15.72 0.74
N PHE A 184 3.03 14.58 0.06
CA PHE A 184 2.35 13.38 0.55
C PHE A 184 3.29 12.26 0.97
N SER A 185 4.59 12.33 0.64
CA SER A 185 5.58 11.26 0.74
C SER A 185 5.40 10.09 -0.25
N TRP A 186 4.57 10.26 -1.28
CA TRP A 186 4.28 9.30 -2.36
C TRP A 186 3.73 10.03 -3.60
N THR A 187 3.64 9.31 -4.73
CA THR A 187 3.06 9.82 -5.99
C THR A 187 1.67 9.24 -6.22
N PRO A 188 0.61 10.06 -6.46
CA PRO A 188 -0.75 9.59 -6.66
C PRO A 188 -0.89 8.81 -7.98
N HIS A 189 -1.66 7.69 -7.97
CA HIS A 189 -2.05 7.04 -9.22
C HIS A 189 -2.95 7.96 -10.06
N PRO A 190 -2.96 7.86 -11.39
CA PRO A 190 -2.20 6.92 -12.23
C PRO A 190 -0.72 7.31 -12.42
N LEU A 191 -0.27 8.45 -11.87
CA LEU A 191 1.09 8.94 -12.00
C LEU A 191 2.08 8.00 -11.30
N SER A 192 3.34 8.03 -11.76
CA SER A 192 4.49 7.45 -11.08
C SER A 192 5.59 8.49 -10.91
N PHE A 193 6.67 8.13 -10.22
CA PHE A 193 7.85 8.98 -10.12
C PHE A 193 8.83 8.76 -11.29
N PHE A 194 8.41 8.01 -12.32
CA PHE A 194 9.18 7.79 -13.55
C PHE A 194 8.44 8.35 -14.77
N ASN A 195 9.19 8.92 -15.70
CA ASN A 195 8.64 9.37 -16.98
C ASN A 195 8.05 8.18 -17.75
N ASP A 196 6.90 8.41 -18.39
CA ASP A 196 6.24 7.45 -19.28
C ASP A 196 5.83 6.12 -18.61
N VAL A 197 5.93 6.00 -17.28
CA VAL A 197 5.41 4.88 -16.51
C VAL A 197 4.14 5.31 -15.77
N ALA A 198 3.09 4.51 -15.88
CA ALA A 198 1.83 4.74 -15.18
C ALA A 198 1.44 3.54 -14.30
N LYS A 199 0.66 3.82 -13.25
CA LYS A 199 0.05 2.82 -12.37
C LYS A 199 -1.41 2.60 -12.77
N LEU A 200 -1.83 1.36 -13.00
CA LEU A 200 -3.25 1.08 -13.19
C LEU A 200 -4.00 1.38 -11.88
N PRO A 201 -5.01 2.27 -11.87
CA PRO A 201 -5.70 2.63 -10.65
C PRO A 201 -6.46 1.45 -10.00
N PRO A 202 -6.74 1.49 -8.68
CA PRO A 202 -7.58 0.50 -8.00
C PRO A 202 -8.97 0.37 -8.63
N GLY A 203 -9.45 -0.87 -8.84
CA GLY A 203 -10.77 -1.11 -9.42
C GLY A 203 -10.87 -0.78 -10.92
N TYR A 204 -9.73 -0.78 -11.62
CA TYR A 204 -9.69 -0.52 -13.07
C TYR A 204 -9.26 -1.75 -13.85
N LEU A 205 -9.73 -1.80 -15.09
CA LEU A 205 -9.29 -2.72 -16.12
C LEU A 205 -8.57 -1.97 -17.24
N LEU A 206 -7.70 -2.68 -17.95
CA LEU A 206 -6.97 -2.23 -19.12
C LEU A 206 -7.20 -3.23 -20.25
N GLU A 207 -7.52 -2.73 -21.41
CA GLU A 207 -7.69 -3.52 -22.63
C GLU A 207 -6.76 -2.99 -23.71
N TRP A 208 -6.16 -3.92 -24.45
CA TRP A 208 -5.37 -3.58 -25.63
C TRP A 208 -5.80 -4.44 -26.82
N LYS A 209 -6.11 -3.77 -27.94
CA LYS A 209 -6.46 -4.42 -29.20
C LYS A 209 -6.05 -3.54 -30.38
N ASP A 210 -5.44 -4.14 -31.39
CA ASP A 210 -5.08 -3.48 -32.67
C ASP A 210 -4.24 -2.19 -32.50
N GLY A 211 -3.37 -2.13 -31.50
CA GLY A 211 -2.54 -0.96 -31.19
C GLY A 211 -3.19 0.08 -30.29
N GLU A 212 -4.47 -0.07 -29.96
CA GLU A 212 -5.20 0.84 -29.10
C GLU A 212 -5.31 0.29 -27.66
N MET A 213 -5.07 1.16 -26.68
CA MET A 213 -5.23 0.86 -25.27
C MET A 213 -6.41 1.65 -24.71
N SER A 214 -7.29 0.99 -23.97
CA SER A 214 -8.36 1.61 -23.21
C SER A 214 -8.31 1.21 -21.74
N ILE A 215 -8.69 2.14 -20.87
CA ILE A 215 -8.72 1.94 -19.41
C ILE A 215 -10.11 2.35 -18.92
N ALA A 216 -10.74 1.46 -18.12
CA ALA A 216 -12.08 1.70 -17.60
C ALA A 216 -12.18 1.27 -16.14
N GLN A 217 -12.98 1.99 -15.37
CA GLN A 217 -13.29 1.63 -13.99
C GLN A 217 -14.41 0.59 -13.96
N TYR A 218 -14.19 -0.54 -13.25
CA TYR A 218 -15.21 -1.57 -13.05
C TYR A 218 -15.77 -1.55 -11.62
N TRP A 219 -15.04 -0.96 -10.67
CA TRP A 219 -15.49 -0.82 -9.29
C TRP A 219 -14.96 0.47 -8.67
N ASP A 220 -15.72 1.03 -7.73
CA ASP A 220 -15.30 2.15 -6.89
C ASP A 220 -15.71 1.93 -5.44
N VAL A 221 -15.04 2.63 -4.52
CA VAL A 221 -15.44 2.70 -3.11
C VAL A 221 -16.82 3.34 -3.04
N PRO A 222 -17.83 2.68 -2.43
CA PRO A 222 -19.17 3.28 -2.32
C PRO A 222 -19.14 4.59 -1.53
N LEU A 223 -19.84 5.58 -2.07
CA LEU A 223 -19.98 6.89 -1.45
C LEU A 223 -21.49 7.25 -1.34
N PRO A 224 -22.24 6.56 -0.45
CA PRO A 224 -23.68 6.72 -0.32
C PRO A 224 -24.04 8.12 0.18
N SER A 225 -25.21 8.61 -0.23
CA SER A 225 -25.82 9.80 0.32
C SER A 225 -26.31 9.57 1.76
N GLU A 226 -26.55 10.64 2.51
CA GLU A 226 -26.92 10.54 3.93
C GLU A 226 -28.21 9.71 4.16
N ASP A 227 -29.16 9.77 3.24
CA ASP A 227 -30.42 9.02 3.28
C ASP A 227 -30.29 7.53 2.90
N GLU A 228 -29.20 7.14 2.27
CA GLU A 228 -28.86 5.75 1.96
C GLU A 228 -28.14 5.03 3.10
N LEU A 229 -27.76 5.76 4.15
CA LEU A 229 -27.07 5.16 5.29
C LEU A 229 -27.97 4.18 6.05
N ARG A 230 -27.38 3.05 6.42
CA ARG A 230 -28.08 1.97 7.17
C ARG A 230 -27.25 1.57 8.37
N PRO A 231 -27.79 1.69 9.58
CA PRO A 231 -27.12 1.19 10.78
C PRO A 231 -26.78 -0.29 10.67
N ILE A 232 -25.78 -0.70 11.44
CA ILE A 232 -25.39 -2.10 11.62
C ILE A 232 -25.37 -2.41 13.11
N ASP A 233 -25.78 -3.60 13.50
CA ASP A 233 -25.54 -4.05 14.86
C ASP A 233 -24.13 -4.63 15.05
N ALA A 234 -23.73 -4.78 16.32
CA ALA A 234 -22.38 -5.19 16.68
C ALA A 234 -22.09 -6.65 16.25
N ASP A 235 -23.08 -7.53 16.35
CA ASP A 235 -22.92 -8.95 16.00
C ASP A 235 -22.88 -9.13 14.48
N GLU A 236 -23.72 -8.42 13.73
CA GLU A 236 -23.65 -8.39 12.25
C GLU A 236 -22.26 -7.97 11.77
N LEU A 237 -21.71 -6.90 12.37
CA LEU A 237 -20.36 -6.45 12.00
C LEU A 237 -19.29 -7.47 12.37
N TYR A 238 -19.39 -8.06 13.56
CA TYR A 238 -18.46 -9.10 13.99
C TYR A 238 -18.45 -10.28 13.01
N ASP A 239 -19.62 -10.75 12.59
CA ASP A 239 -19.74 -11.87 11.64
C ASP A 239 -19.14 -11.53 10.27
N LEU A 240 -19.32 -10.31 9.78
CA LEU A 240 -18.69 -9.85 8.54
C LEU A 240 -17.16 -9.81 8.66
N VAL A 241 -16.63 -9.25 9.75
CA VAL A 241 -15.16 -9.23 9.98
C VAL A 241 -14.62 -10.66 10.11
N ARG A 242 -15.33 -11.54 10.81
CA ARG A 242 -14.96 -12.93 10.97
C ARG A 242 -14.97 -13.68 9.64
N GLN A 243 -15.99 -13.49 8.82
CA GLN A 243 -16.09 -14.10 7.50
C GLN A 243 -14.93 -13.61 6.60
N ALA A 244 -14.68 -12.30 6.55
CA ALA A 244 -13.59 -11.71 5.79
C ALA A 244 -12.21 -12.23 6.25
N THR A 245 -12.02 -12.40 7.56
CA THR A 245 -10.75 -12.88 8.11
C THR A 245 -10.55 -14.36 7.80
N ARG A 246 -11.58 -15.19 7.98
CA ARG A 246 -11.51 -16.63 7.74
C ARG A 246 -11.36 -16.98 6.26
N SER A 247 -12.00 -16.23 5.36
CA SER A 247 -11.82 -16.45 3.91
C SER A 247 -10.36 -16.26 3.48
N GLN A 248 -9.62 -15.38 4.16
CA GLN A 248 -8.22 -15.11 3.87
C GLN A 248 -7.22 -16.08 4.53
N LEU A 249 -7.69 -17.12 5.21
CA LEU A 249 -6.83 -18.20 5.72
C LEU A 249 -6.50 -19.25 4.67
N VAL A 250 -7.14 -19.24 3.51
CA VAL A 250 -6.95 -20.23 2.47
C VAL A 250 -5.50 -20.24 1.97
N ALA A 251 -4.77 -21.32 2.26
CA ALA A 251 -3.37 -21.52 1.86
C ALA A 251 -3.00 -22.99 2.09
N ASP A 252 -2.04 -23.50 1.29
CA ASP A 252 -1.40 -24.81 1.49
C ASP A 252 -0.04 -24.68 2.23
N VAL A 253 0.24 -23.49 2.74
CA VAL A 253 1.43 -23.12 3.53
C VAL A 253 1.01 -22.51 4.87
N PRO A 254 1.91 -22.48 5.88
CA PRO A 254 1.58 -21.83 7.15
C PRO A 254 1.17 -20.37 6.98
N VAL A 255 0.12 -19.97 7.69
CA VAL A 255 -0.38 -18.59 7.76
C VAL A 255 0.02 -17.98 9.09
N GLY A 256 0.43 -16.72 9.08
CA GLY A 256 0.75 -15.93 10.26
C GLY A 256 -0.15 -14.71 10.43
N LEU A 257 -0.10 -14.10 11.60
CA LEU A 257 -0.75 -12.83 11.92
C LEU A 257 0.22 -11.91 12.66
N PHE A 258 0.34 -10.65 12.23
CA PHE A 258 1.00 -9.62 13.03
C PHE A 258 0.07 -9.09 14.12
N LEU A 259 0.45 -9.35 15.37
CA LEU A 259 -0.25 -8.90 16.56
C LEU A 259 0.49 -7.71 17.18
N SER A 260 -0.02 -6.50 16.99
CA SER A 260 0.51 -5.28 17.64
C SER A 260 -0.12 -5.01 19.03
N GLY A 261 -1.01 -5.88 19.51
CA GLY A 261 -1.79 -5.62 20.72
C GLY A 261 -2.76 -4.42 20.57
N GLY A 262 -3.00 -3.94 19.35
CA GLY A 262 -4.02 -2.96 19.01
C GLY A 262 -5.38 -3.59 18.75
N LEU A 263 -6.43 -2.76 18.70
CA LEU A 263 -7.81 -3.19 18.45
C LEU A 263 -7.94 -4.05 17.19
N ASP A 264 -7.36 -3.59 16.09
CA ASP A 264 -7.53 -4.18 14.76
C ASP A 264 -6.91 -5.58 14.68
N SER A 265 -5.64 -5.70 15.03
CA SER A 265 -4.93 -7.00 15.00
C SER A 265 -5.48 -7.99 16.03
N THR A 266 -5.92 -7.50 17.20
CA THR A 266 -6.56 -8.35 18.21
C THR A 266 -7.95 -8.80 17.75
N GLY A 267 -8.70 -7.94 17.04
CA GLY A 267 -9.98 -8.30 16.43
C GLY A 267 -9.84 -9.39 15.38
N LEU A 268 -8.80 -9.32 14.52
CA LEU A 268 -8.51 -10.41 13.57
C LEU A 268 -8.15 -11.70 14.30
N LEU A 269 -7.30 -11.62 15.35
CA LEU A 269 -6.93 -12.80 16.13
C LEU A 269 -8.15 -13.48 16.75
N GLU A 270 -9.08 -12.70 17.31
CA GLU A 270 -10.33 -13.22 17.87
C GLU A 270 -11.15 -14.00 16.82
N CYS A 271 -11.18 -13.52 15.58
CA CYS A 271 -11.91 -14.17 14.50
C CYS A 271 -11.33 -15.53 14.07
N ILE A 272 -10.05 -15.82 14.40
CA ILE A 272 -9.29 -16.96 13.87
C ILE A 272 -8.52 -17.76 14.93
N HIS A 273 -8.67 -17.45 16.23
CA HIS A 273 -7.91 -18.13 17.28
C HIS A 273 -8.20 -19.64 17.38
N ASP A 274 -9.34 -20.07 16.85
CA ASP A 274 -9.79 -21.46 16.77
C ASP A 274 -9.59 -22.08 15.36
N ALA A 275 -8.79 -21.44 14.48
CA ALA A 275 -8.54 -21.93 13.14
C ALA A 275 -7.66 -23.20 13.14
N GLU A 276 -7.95 -24.11 12.21
CA GLU A 276 -7.16 -25.31 11.94
C GLU A 276 -6.73 -25.34 10.48
N PRO A 277 -5.40 -25.43 10.20
CA PRO A 277 -4.28 -25.43 11.16
C PRO A 277 -4.14 -24.09 11.90
N PRO A 278 -3.53 -24.09 13.10
CA PRO A 278 -3.40 -22.88 13.91
C PRO A 278 -2.53 -21.83 13.24
N VAL A 279 -2.96 -20.58 13.33
CA VAL A 279 -2.25 -19.42 12.78
C VAL A 279 -1.06 -19.07 13.69
N ARG A 280 0.10 -18.78 13.10
CA ARG A 280 1.30 -18.33 13.83
C ARG A 280 1.18 -16.86 14.18
N ILE A 281 1.43 -16.50 15.43
CA ILE A 281 1.28 -15.12 15.92
C ILE A 281 2.65 -14.49 16.10
N PHE A 282 2.88 -13.38 15.41
CA PHE A 282 4.12 -12.63 15.46
C PHE A 282 3.92 -11.26 16.09
N THR A 283 4.87 -10.82 16.92
CA THR A 283 4.91 -9.44 17.42
C THR A 283 6.32 -8.87 17.30
N ALA A 284 6.41 -7.55 17.08
CA ALA A 284 7.68 -6.84 17.01
C ALA A 284 8.19 -6.51 18.41
N THR A 285 9.49 -6.71 18.63
CA THR A 285 10.21 -6.20 19.80
C THR A 285 11.46 -5.44 19.36
N TYR A 286 11.87 -4.42 20.14
CA TYR A 286 13.07 -3.66 19.86
C TYR A 286 14.20 -4.00 20.85
N GLY A 287 15.45 -3.89 20.38
CA GLY A 287 16.64 -4.06 21.23
C GLY A 287 16.76 -2.95 22.27
N GLU A 288 17.48 -3.25 23.37
CA GLU A 288 17.71 -2.31 24.49
C GLU A 288 18.38 -1.00 24.05
N ASP A 289 19.17 -1.04 22.98
CA ASP A 289 19.91 0.11 22.43
C ASP A 289 19.03 1.14 21.71
N GLN A 290 17.74 0.88 21.53
CA GLN A 290 16.80 1.73 20.80
C GLN A 290 15.60 2.20 21.66
N ARG A 291 15.77 2.18 22.98
CA ARG A 291 14.69 2.42 23.98
C ARG A 291 14.21 3.86 24.12
N GLU A 292 14.68 4.82 23.35
CA GLU A 292 14.05 6.16 23.34
C GLU A 292 12.78 6.18 22.50
N GLY A 293 11.72 5.62 23.07
CA GLY A 293 10.36 5.67 22.54
C GLY A 293 9.52 4.52 23.07
N ASP A 294 8.95 4.66 24.24
CA ASP A 294 8.08 3.71 24.99
C ASP A 294 6.96 3.02 24.18
N VAL A 295 6.71 3.44 22.93
CA VAL A 295 5.53 3.04 22.17
C VAL A 295 5.56 1.58 21.75
N PHE A 296 6.72 1.05 21.34
CA PHE A 296 6.81 -0.33 20.83
C PHE A 296 6.92 -1.38 21.95
N GLU A 297 7.55 -1.04 23.06
CA GLU A 297 7.56 -1.91 24.23
C GLU A 297 6.15 -2.05 24.82
N GLU A 298 5.37 -0.97 24.80
CA GLU A 298 3.96 -0.99 25.15
C GLU A 298 3.17 -1.92 24.24
N ASP A 299 3.37 -1.85 22.89
CA ASP A 299 2.66 -2.68 21.91
C ASP A 299 2.95 -4.18 22.14
N SER A 300 4.21 -4.57 22.33
CA SER A 300 4.58 -5.97 22.57
C SER A 300 4.02 -6.50 23.90
N ASN A 301 3.95 -5.67 24.96
CA ASN A 301 3.35 -6.05 26.24
C ASN A 301 1.85 -6.34 26.10
N TYR A 302 1.12 -5.53 25.32
CA TYR A 302 -0.29 -5.80 25.02
C TYR A 302 -0.45 -7.06 24.16
N ALA A 303 0.43 -7.27 23.18
CA ALA A 303 0.40 -8.49 22.35
C ALA A 303 0.60 -9.76 23.20
N ARG A 304 1.58 -9.75 24.13
CA ARG A 304 1.80 -10.87 25.08
C ARG A 304 0.58 -11.12 25.96
N MET A 305 0.00 -10.05 26.53
CA MET A 305 -1.20 -10.15 27.37
C MET A 305 -2.38 -10.79 26.60
N VAL A 306 -2.57 -10.42 25.34
CA VAL A 306 -3.62 -11.01 24.48
C VAL A 306 -3.33 -12.49 24.23
N ALA A 307 -2.10 -12.83 23.82
CA ALA A 307 -1.70 -14.20 23.53
C ALA A 307 -1.84 -15.11 24.76
N GLU A 308 -1.41 -14.65 25.95
CA GLU A 308 -1.56 -15.36 27.21
C GLU A 308 -3.04 -15.62 27.55
N LYS A 309 -3.89 -14.58 27.41
CA LYS A 309 -5.34 -14.73 27.70
C LYS A 309 -6.01 -15.73 26.76
N MET A 310 -5.58 -15.77 25.49
CA MET A 310 -6.07 -16.71 24.49
C MET A 310 -5.35 -18.06 24.50
N LYS A 311 -4.33 -18.23 25.37
CA LYS A 311 -3.48 -19.43 25.49
C LYS A 311 -2.81 -19.83 24.17
N LEU A 312 -2.35 -18.85 23.40
CA LEU A 312 -1.72 -19.02 22.10
C LEU A 312 -0.22 -18.74 22.17
N PRO A 313 0.62 -19.50 21.46
CA PRO A 313 2.04 -19.21 21.36
C PRO A 313 2.26 -17.92 20.55
N ILE A 314 3.20 -17.08 20.99
CA ILE A 314 3.60 -15.85 20.31
C ILE A 314 5.09 -15.90 19.96
N TYR A 315 5.44 -15.53 18.73
CA TYR A 315 6.81 -15.40 18.25
C TYR A 315 7.23 -13.94 18.27
N GLU A 316 8.23 -13.63 19.08
CA GLU A 316 8.76 -12.27 19.17
C GLU A 316 9.86 -12.07 18.13
N LEU A 317 9.61 -11.14 17.20
CA LEU A 317 10.57 -10.75 16.17
C LEU A 317 11.37 -9.55 16.66
N ARG A 318 12.65 -9.73 16.92
CA ARG A 318 13.54 -8.66 17.38
C ARG A 318 13.99 -7.81 16.20
N ILE A 319 13.60 -6.54 16.20
CA ILE A 319 13.93 -5.59 15.16
C ILE A 319 15.04 -4.68 15.62
N SER A 320 16.13 -4.67 14.89
CA SER A 320 17.27 -3.76 15.06
C SER A 320 17.66 -3.21 13.70
N PRO A 321 16.97 -2.17 13.19
CA PRO A 321 17.25 -1.63 11.87
C PRO A 321 18.61 -0.92 11.85
N ASP A 322 19.42 -1.29 10.87
CA ASP A 322 20.57 -0.49 10.43
C ASP A 322 20.10 0.36 9.26
N ILE A 323 19.73 1.61 9.53
CA ILE A 323 19.08 2.47 8.54
C ILE A 323 19.99 2.72 7.35
N THR A 324 21.28 2.89 7.56
CA THR A 324 22.24 3.20 6.48
C THR A 324 22.41 2.06 5.49
N ARG A 325 22.25 0.83 5.98
CA ARG A 325 22.28 -0.40 5.18
C ARG A 325 20.91 -0.73 4.59
N ASP A 326 19.86 -0.62 5.39
CA ASP A 326 18.52 -1.10 5.02
C ASP A 326 17.83 -0.15 4.06
N LEU A 327 18.05 1.18 4.19
CA LEU A 327 17.34 2.16 3.38
C LEU A 327 17.58 2.02 1.87
N PRO A 328 18.82 1.88 1.37
CA PRO A 328 19.05 1.64 -0.06
C PRO A 328 18.39 0.35 -0.58
N GLU A 329 18.42 -0.72 0.21
CA GLU A 329 17.80 -2.01 -0.14
C GLU A 329 16.28 -1.89 -0.20
N VAL A 330 15.67 -1.24 0.79
CA VAL A 330 14.22 -1.00 0.82
C VAL A 330 13.78 -0.10 -0.34
N VAL A 331 14.51 0.98 -0.60
CA VAL A 331 14.24 1.90 -1.72
C VAL A 331 14.29 1.17 -3.06
N PHE A 332 15.25 0.26 -3.26
CA PHE A 332 15.29 -0.58 -4.46
C PHE A 332 14.03 -1.41 -4.65
N HIS A 333 13.50 -2.00 -3.56
CA HIS A 333 12.28 -2.80 -3.62
C HIS A 333 11.01 -1.97 -3.78
N LEU A 334 11.00 -0.73 -3.31
CA LEU A 334 9.85 0.18 -3.44
C LEU A 334 9.65 0.68 -4.88
N ASP A 335 10.65 0.66 -5.74
CA ASP A 335 10.72 1.31 -7.05
C ASP A 335 10.66 2.84 -6.95
N GLU A 336 9.56 3.39 -6.47
CA GLU A 336 9.33 4.83 -6.32
C GLU A 336 9.79 5.35 -4.95
N PRO A 337 10.15 6.62 -4.82
CA PRO A 337 10.41 7.20 -3.51
C PRO A 337 9.12 7.22 -2.68
N LEU A 338 9.17 6.60 -1.51
CA LEU A 338 8.08 6.53 -0.55
C LEU A 338 8.64 6.80 0.84
N ALA A 339 8.30 7.96 1.43
CA ALA A 339 8.98 8.47 2.63
C ALA A 339 8.24 8.18 3.94
N ASP A 340 7.41 7.13 4.01
CA ASP A 340 6.90 6.66 5.29
C ASP A 340 8.00 5.91 6.05
N PRO A 341 8.37 6.30 7.28
CA PRO A 341 9.42 5.61 8.02
C PRO A 341 9.11 4.14 8.36
N THR A 342 7.84 3.73 8.26
CA THR A 342 7.43 2.33 8.50
C THR A 342 7.97 1.36 7.45
N ILE A 343 8.44 1.84 6.28
CA ILE A 343 9.05 1.00 5.24
C ILE A 343 10.19 0.14 5.80
N ILE A 344 11.04 0.71 6.65
CA ILE A 344 12.18 0.00 7.26
C ILE A 344 11.69 -1.08 8.23
N VAL A 345 10.70 -0.74 9.04
CA VAL A 345 10.19 -1.66 10.07
C VAL A 345 9.41 -2.81 9.43
N ASN A 346 8.56 -2.52 8.43
CA ASN A 346 7.82 -3.55 7.70
C ASN A 346 8.77 -4.50 6.96
N TYR A 347 9.81 -3.97 6.31
CA TYR A 347 10.84 -4.77 5.66
C TYR A 347 11.55 -5.71 6.64
N ARG A 348 11.99 -5.20 7.80
CA ARG A 348 12.66 -6.02 8.81
C ARG A 348 11.73 -7.04 9.45
N LEU A 349 10.48 -6.68 9.76
CA LEU A 349 9.47 -7.59 10.30
C LEU A 349 9.23 -8.78 9.37
N THR A 350 9.00 -8.49 8.09
CA THR A 350 8.73 -9.54 7.11
C THR A 350 9.96 -10.39 6.83
N ARG A 351 11.17 -9.82 6.88
CA ARG A 351 12.44 -10.55 6.77
C ARG A 351 12.61 -11.58 7.89
N GLU A 352 12.34 -11.20 9.13
CA GLU A 352 12.41 -12.11 10.27
C GLU A 352 11.30 -13.18 10.21
N ALA A 353 10.08 -12.83 9.77
CA ALA A 353 8.97 -13.76 9.65
C ALA A 353 9.12 -14.74 8.48
N ALA A 354 9.85 -14.39 7.41
CA ALA A 354 9.96 -15.15 6.16
C ALA A 354 10.46 -16.60 6.35
N SER A 355 11.31 -16.85 7.36
CA SER A 355 11.78 -18.20 7.69
C SER A 355 10.69 -19.12 8.26
N GLN A 356 9.55 -18.55 8.68
CA GLN A 356 8.49 -19.26 9.40
C GLN A 356 7.17 -19.29 8.63
N THR A 357 6.90 -18.31 7.77
CA THR A 357 5.64 -18.22 7.04
C THR A 357 5.80 -17.47 5.71
N LYS A 358 5.01 -17.86 4.72
CA LYS A 358 4.88 -17.14 3.43
C LYS A 358 3.69 -16.20 3.37
N VAL A 359 2.76 -16.30 4.35
CA VAL A 359 1.51 -15.51 4.38
C VAL A 359 1.34 -14.88 5.74
N LEU A 360 1.07 -13.57 5.77
CA LEU A 360 0.81 -12.80 6.98
C LEU A 360 -0.48 -12.01 6.87
N LEU A 361 -1.34 -12.12 7.87
CA LEU A 361 -2.51 -11.27 8.04
C LEU A 361 -2.12 -9.97 8.77
N SER A 362 -2.69 -8.85 8.32
CA SER A 362 -2.50 -7.52 8.92
C SER A 362 -3.84 -6.83 9.20
N GLY A 363 -3.89 -6.07 10.29
CA GLY A 363 -5.03 -5.21 10.63
C GLY A 363 -5.13 -3.91 9.81
N MET A 364 -4.37 -3.78 8.74
CA MET A 364 -4.39 -2.62 7.84
C MET A 364 -5.77 -2.45 7.19
N GLY A 365 -6.14 -1.21 6.88
CA GLY A 365 -7.43 -0.86 6.28
C GLY A 365 -8.51 -0.51 7.31
N ALA A 366 -8.43 -1.02 8.54
CA ALA A 366 -9.42 -0.74 9.57
C ALA A 366 -9.52 0.76 9.94
N ASP A 367 -8.44 1.51 9.84
CA ASP A 367 -8.45 2.95 10.12
C ASP A 367 -9.17 3.75 9.03
N GLU A 368 -8.99 3.35 7.78
CA GLU A 368 -9.54 3.99 6.60
C GLU A 368 -11.04 3.75 6.44
N ILE A 369 -11.54 2.58 6.86
CA ILE A 369 -12.97 2.28 6.75
C ILE A 369 -13.78 2.65 8.00
N PHE A 370 -13.18 2.59 9.21
CA PHE A 370 -13.85 2.86 10.49
C PHE A 370 -13.47 4.20 11.14
N ALA A 371 -12.88 5.14 10.40
CA ALA A 371 -12.47 6.45 10.92
C ALA A 371 -11.48 6.38 12.10
N GLY A 372 -10.44 5.55 11.98
CA GLY A 372 -9.50 5.30 13.08
C GLY A 372 -8.42 6.38 13.27
N TYR A 373 -8.18 7.27 12.31
CA TYR A 373 -7.16 8.29 12.44
C TYR A 373 -7.61 9.49 13.28
N PRO A 374 -6.72 10.08 14.11
CA PRO A 374 -7.04 11.28 14.88
C PRO A 374 -7.53 12.46 14.04
N ARG A 375 -7.05 12.58 12.78
CA ARG A 375 -7.47 13.64 11.85
C ARG A 375 -8.96 13.59 11.53
N HIS A 376 -9.56 12.40 11.43
CA HIS A 376 -10.98 12.25 11.16
C HIS A 376 -11.83 12.87 12.27
N VAL A 377 -11.50 12.53 13.55
CA VAL A 377 -12.19 13.12 14.71
C VAL A 377 -11.94 14.62 14.79
N ALA A 378 -10.69 15.05 14.55
CA ALA A 378 -10.31 16.45 14.66
C ALA A 378 -11.08 17.32 13.65
N VAL A 379 -11.16 16.91 12.38
CA VAL A 379 -11.89 17.64 11.34
C VAL A 379 -13.40 17.59 11.61
N HIS A 380 -13.94 16.40 11.94
CA HIS A 380 -15.36 16.20 12.22
C HIS A 380 -15.81 17.02 13.43
N ALA A 381 -15.11 16.96 14.56
CA ALA A 381 -15.46 17.71 15.77
C ALA A 381 -15.40 19.24 15.59
N LEU A 382 -14.42 19.73 14.81
CA LEU A 382 -14.32 21.17 14.55
C LEU A 382 -15.50 21.71 13.73
N GLU A 383 -16.18 20.86 12.96
CA GLU A 383 -17.34 21.31 12.16
C GLU A 383 -18.54 21.70 13.03
N PHE A 384 -18.69 21.06 14.20
CA PHE A 384 -19.74 21.40 15.16
C PHE A 384 -19.43 22.69 15.96
N LEU A 385 -18.21 23.23 15.89
CA LEU A 385 -17.87 24.48 16.59
C LEU A 385 -18.28 25.71 15.77
N PRO A 386 -18.90 26.73 16.40
CA PRO A 386 -19.18 28.00 15.75
C PRO A 386 -17.92 28.64 15.13
N GLY A 387 -18.07 29.27 13.97
CA GLY A 387 -16.95 29.86 13.23
C GLY A 387 -16.12 30.89 14.02
N TRP A 388 -16.73 31.62 14.98
CA TRP A 388 -16.01 32.55 15.84
C TRP A 388 -15.08 31.83 16.83
N ILE A 389 -15.47 30.66 17.34
CA ILE A 389 -14.62 29.83 18.19
C ILE A 389 -13.44 29.33 17.38
N ARG A 390 -13.66 28.80 16.17
CA ARG A 390 -12.60 28.30 15.28
C ARG A 390 -11.57 29.40 14.97
N ARG A 391 -12.02 30.62 14.66
CA ARG A 391 -11.15 31.79 14.43
C ARG A 391 -10.35 32.18 15.67
N SER A 392 -10.94 32.08 16.86
CA SER A 392 -10.24 32.37 18.12
C SER A 392 -9.14 31.35 18.40
N PHE A 393 -9.37 30.05 18.15
CA PHE A 393 -8.34 29.02 18.24
C PHE A 393 -7.17 29.30 17.30
N HIS A 394 -7.44 29.69 16.06
CA HIS A 394 -6.40 30.05 15.09
C HIS A 394 -5.55 31.25 15.57
N LYS A 395 -6.18 32.33 16.03
CA LYS A 395 -5.47 33.51 16.57
C LYS A 395 -4.56 33.15 17.77
N ILE A 396 -5.03 32.30 18.68
CA ILE A 396 -4.22 31.86 19.82
C ILE A 396 -2.99 31.07 19.32
N SER A 397 -3.15 30.21 18.33
CA SER A 397 -2.03 29.42 17.78
C SER A 397 -0.96 30.29 17.13
N THR A 398 -1.35 31.37 16.44
CA THR A 398 -0.39 32.30 15.82
C THR A 398 0.39 33.15 16.86
N LEU A 399 -0.22 33.48 17.99
CA LEU A 399 0.45 34.17 19.10
C LEU A 399 1.46 33.29 19.84
N VAL A 400 1.23 31.97 19.86
CA VAL A 400 2.10 30.97 20.52
C VAL A 400 3.19 30.45 19.57
N GLN A 401 3.12 30.75 18.27
CA GLN A 401 4.16 30.37 17.32
C GLN A 401 5.47 31.11 17.65
N GLY A 402 6.52 30.37 17.98
CA GLY A 402 7.86 30.90 18.30
C GLY A 402 8.19 31.01 19.78
N SER A 403 7.24 30.75 20.70
CA SER A 403 7.46 30.90 22.13
C SER A 403 7.98 29.66 22.88
N PHE A 404 8.02 28.50 22.24
CA PHE A 404 8.41 27.22 22.88
C PHE A 404 9.32 26.39 21.99
N ASP A 405 10.32 25.73 22.61
CA ASP A 405 11.12 24.69 21.98
C ASP A 405 10.20 23.50 21.61
N ASP A 406 10.06 23.22 20.32
CA ASP A 406 9.21 22.13 19.81
C ASP A 406 9.67 20.74 20.34
N ARG A 407 10.93 20.63 20.82
CA ARG A 407 11.48 19.39 21.46
C ARG A 407 10.86 19.13 22.82
N ALA A 408 10.61 20.16 23.61
CA ALA A 408 10.05 20.05 24.97
C ALA A 408 8.53 19.85 24.95
N MET A 409 7.87 20.00 23.79
CA MET A 409 6.41 19.88 23.69
C MET A 409 5.97 18.44 23.65
N SER A 410 5.03 18.10 24.56
CA SER A 410 4.37 16.80 24.51
C SER A 410 3.64 16.61 23.17
N GLY A 411 3.52 15.37 22.68
CA GLY A 411 2.81 15.06 21.45
C GLY A 411 1.35 15.57 21.42
N ARG A 412 0.73 15.77 22.61
CA ARG A 412 -0.63 16.35 22.73
C ARG A 412 -0.65 17.83 22.40
N VAL A 413 0.31 18.59 22.92
CA VAL A 413 0.41 20.06 22.67
C VAL A 413 0.72 20.31 21.19
N ARG A 414 1.59 19.51 20.58
CA ARG A 414 1.89 19.60 19.15
C ARG A 414 0.65 19.33 18.29
N ARG A 415 -0.17 18.33 18.63
CA ARG A 415 -1.44 18.07 17.92
C ARG A 415 -2.44 19.22 18.08
N LEU A 416 -2.52 19.81 19.27
CA LEU A 416 -3.36 20.99 19.51
C LEU A 416 -2.89 22.21 18.73
N LYS A 417 -1.57 22.43 18.63
CA LYS A 417 -0.98 23.50 17.81
C LYS A 417 -1.32 23.32 16.33
N LEU A 418 -1.19 22.09 15.80
CA LEU A 418 -1.55 21.76 14.43
C LEU A 418 -3.06 21.93 14.18
N LEU A 419 -3.90 21.49 15.12
CA LEU A 419 -5.35 21.66 15.06
C LEU A 419 -5.73 23.14 14.99
N ALA A 420 -5.15 23.94 15.86
CA ALA A 420 -5.43 25.37 15.93
C ALA A 420 -4.93 26.14 14.70
N ALA A 421 -3.81 25.74 14.11
CA ALA A 421 -3.26 26.36 12.91
C ALA A 421 -4.19 26.23 11.67
N HIS A 422 -5.03 25.20 11.63
CA HIS A 422 -5.95 24.95 10.52
C HIS A 422 -7.44 25.13 10.89
N ALA A 423 -7.75 25.53 12.12
CA ALA A 423 -9.12 25.57 12.64
C ALA A 423 -10.07 26.50 11.88
N ASP A 424 -9.57 27.61 11.34
CA ASP A 424 -10.34 28.62 10.59
C ASP A 424 -10.59 28.26 9.12
N LYS A 425 -9.85 27.28 8.59
CA LYS A 425 -9.98 26.82 7.20
C LYS A 425 -11.26 25.98 7.03
N ASP A 426 -11.68 25.77 5.79
CA ASP A 426 -12.75 24.80 5.48
C ASP A 426 -12.35 23.36 5.84
N ALA A 427 -13.32 22.45 5.86
CA ALA A 427 -13.10 21.07 6.29
C ALA A 427 -12.08 20.31 5.42
N PHE A 428 -12.10 20.54 4.11
CA PHE A 428 -11.14 19.95 3.18
C PHE A 428 -9.70 20.42 3.46
N LEU A 429 -9.49 21.72 3.57
CA LEU A 429 -8.17 22.30 3.84
C LEU A 429 -7.66 21.95 5.25
N ARG A 430 -8.56 21.78 6.22
CA ARG A 430 -8.20 21.23 7.54
C ARG A 430 -7.67 19.81 7.42
N PHE A 431 -8.38 18.96 6.68
CA PHE A 431 -7.97 17.57 6.46
C PHE A 431 -6.60 17.51 5.76
N MET A 432 -6.41 18.29 4.71
CA MET A 432 -5.13 18.37 4.01
C MET A 432 -3.99 18.85 4.92
N GLY A 433 -4.25 19.85 5.79
CA GLY A 433 -3.26 20.34 6.75
C GLY A 433 -2.74 19.29 7.74
N PHE A 434 -3.51 18.21 8.01
CA PHE A 434 -3.06 17.07 8.81
C PHE A 434 -2.41 15.95 8.00
N SER A 435 -2.50 16.00 6.67
CA SER A 435 -2.13 14.90 5.78
C SER A 435 -0.86 15.15 4.98
N VAL A 436 -0.25 16.35 5.11
CA VAL A 436 0.92 16.73 4.30
C VAL A 436 2.18 16.92 5.13
N PHE A 437 3.33 16.60 4.52
CA PHE A 437 4.66 16.81 5.09
C PHE A 437 5.16 18.24 4.84
N PHE A 438 5.23 18.66 3.57
CA PHE A 438 5.53 20.02 3.18
C PHE A 438 4.27 20.72 2.70
N GLN A 439 4.07 21.96 3.16
CA GLN A 439 3.03 22.84 2.63
C GLN A 439 3.46 23.40 1.28
N GLN A 440 2.52 23.81 0.42
CA GLN A 440 2.82 24.31 -0.93
C GLN A 440 3.81 25.49 -0.92
N ASP A 441 3.69 26.41 0.02
CA ASP A 441 4.61 27.55 0.15
C ASP A 441 6.02 27.15 0.60
N GLU A 442 6.15 26.06 1.37
CA GLU A 442 7.45 25.48 1.73
C GLU A 442 8.09 24.80 0.52
N ILE A 443 7.32 24.08 -0.30
CA ILE A 443 7.78 23.44 -1.54
C ILE A 443 8.30 24.51 -2.52
N ASN A 444 7.53 25.56 -2.75
CA ASN A 444 7.89 26.63 -3.67
C ASN A 444 9.18 27.37 -3.26
N ARG A 445 9.52 27.38 -1.96
CA ARG A 445 10.78 27.95 -1.46
C ARG A 445 11.92 26.93 -1.44
N LEU A 446 11.62 25.65 -1.37
CA LEU A 446 12.60 24.56 -1.33
C LEU A 446 13.12 24.22 -2.72
N LEU A 447 12.24 24.18 -3.72
CA LEU A 447 12.60 23.86 -5.10
C LEU A 447 13.31 25.04 -5.79
N LEU A 448 14.22 24.70 -6.70
CA LEU A 448 14.79 25.71 -7.60
C LEU A 448 13.73 26.25 -8.58
N PRO A 449 13.86 27.51 -9.05
CA PRO A 449 12.86 28.17 -9.91
C PRO A 449 12.50 27.38 -11.18
N GLU A 450 13.49 26.71 -11.80
CA GLU A 450 13.31 25.91 -13.01
C GLU A 450 12.36 24.73 -12.78
N LEU A 451 12.39 24.14 -11.60
CA LEU A 451 11.50 23.04 -11.23
C LEU A 451 10.13 23.53 -10.76
N THR A 452 10.08 24.68 -10.13
CA THR A 452 8.80 25.26 -9.66
C THR A 452 7.83 25.46 -10.83
N GLY A 453 8.33 25.83 -12.01
CA GLY A 453 7.52 26.09 -13.21
C GLY A 453 6.85 24.86 -13.82
N ILE A 454 7.36 23.64 -13.56
CA ILE A 454 6.80 22.39 -14.10
C ILE A 454 5.92 21.65 -13.08
N GLN A 455 5.85 22.12 -11.83
CA GLN A 455 5.03 21.50 -10.79
C GLN A 455 3.53 21.80 -11.00
N PRO A 456 2.63 20.95 -10.49
CA PRO A 456 1.21 21.27 -10.43
C PRO A 456 1.00 22.54 -9.60
N ALA A 457 0.11 23.41 -10.04
CA ALA A 457 -0.20 24.68 -9.38
C ALA A 457 -0.64 24.49 -7.93
N ASN A 458 -1.31 23.36 -7.65
CA ASN A 458 -1.74 22.99 -6.31
C ASN A 458 -1.76 21.45 -6.17
N THR A 459 -0.92 20.90 -5.31
CA THR A 459 -0.86 19.44 -5.07
C THR A 459 -2.15 18.86 -4.49
N TYR A 460 -3.02 19.71 -3.90
CA TYR A 460 -4.28 19.26 -3.33
C TYR A 460 -5.39 18.99 -4.36
N ASP A 461 -5.18 19.35 -5.63
CA ASP A 461 -6.23 19.24 -6.65
C ASP A 461 -6.61 17.78 -6.93
N VAL A 462 -5.67 16.82 -6.78
CA VAL A 462 -5.96 15.37 -6.87
C VAL A 462 -6.95 14.90 -5.80
N TYR A 463 -6.90 15.50 -4.60
CA TYR A 463 -7.86 15.24 -3.54
C TYR A 463 -9.14 16.06 -3.70
N ARG A 464 -9.03 17.28 -4.23
CA ARG A 464 -10.14 18.23 -4.36
C ARG A 464 -11.20 17.72 -5.34
N SER A 465 -10.79 17.13 -6.47
CA SER A 465 -11.71 16.54 -7.44
C SER A 465 -12.56 15.45 -6.78
N LEU A 466 -11.92 14.47 -6.13
CA LEU A 466 -12.59 13.37 -5.43
C LEU A 466 -13.50 13.87 -4.30
N TYR A 467 -13.08 14.92 -3.57
CA TYR A 467 -13.90 15.51 -2.51
C TYR A 467 -15.17 16.19 -3.05
N GLN A 468 -15.11 16.77 -4.25
CA GLN A 468 -16.24 17.43 -4.91
C GLN A 468 -17.24 16.43 -5.51
N ASP A 469 -16.76 15.28 -5.96
CA ASP A 469 -17.61 14.21 -6.52
C ASP A 469 -18.56 13.62 -5.47
N GLY A 470 -18.21 13.72 -4.18
CA GLY A 470 -19.01 13.23 -3.05
C GLY A 470 -20.17 14.14 -2.63
N LYS A 471 -20.80 14.89 -3.54
CA LYS A 471 -21.99 15.70 -3.23
C LYS A 471 -23.14 14.79 -2.77
N GLY A 472 -23.68 15.07 -1.55
CA GLY A 472 -24.75 14.27 -0.94
C GLY A 472 -24.27 13.34 0.16
N ALA A 473 -23.01 12.94 0.16
CA ALA A 473 -22.40 12.19 1.26
C ALA A 473 -22.03 13.10 2.44
N THR A 474 -21.99 12.54 3.64
CA THR A 474 -21.57 13.26 4.84
C THR A 474 -20.10 13.70 4.75
N LEU A 475 -19.69 14.66 5.58
CA LEU A 475 -18.29 15.09 5.64
C LEU A 475 -17.37 13.89 5.94
N LEU A 476 -17.68 13.09 6.95
CA LEU A 476 -16.84 11.96 7.36
C LEU A 476 -16.69 10.94 6.23
N GLN A 477 -17.77 10.60 5.54
CA GLN A 477 -17.73 9.69 4.40
C GLN A 477 -16.81 10.19 3.28
N ARG A 478 -16.90 11.48 2.93
CA ARG A 478 -15.99 12.08 1.94
C ARG A 478 -14.53 12.00 2.35
N LEU A 479 -14.21 12.23 3.63
CA LEU A 479 -12.84 12.12 4.14
C LEU A 479 -12.32 10.67 4.10
N LEU A 480 -13.16 9.70 4.46
CA LEU A 480 -12.81 8.27 4.39
C LEU A 480 -12.66 7.81 2.94
N TYR A 481 -13.49 8.30 2.03
CA TYR A 481 -13.36 8.04 0.60
C TYR A 481 -12.00 8.54 0.06
N LEU A 482 -11.58 9.75 0.42
CA LEU A 482 -10.26 10.29 0.04
C LEU A 482 -9.12 9.38 0.52
N ASP A 483 -9.20 8.92 1.76
CA ASP A 483 -8.18 8.02 2.31
C ASP A 483 -8.16 6.66 1.56
N GLN A 484 -9.31 6.09 1.26
CA GLN A 484 -9.42 4.82 0.55
C GLN A 484 -9.03 4.91 -0.93
N LYS A 485 -9.21 6.08 -1.55
CA LYS A 485 -8.87 6.28 -2.97
C LYS A 485 -7.40 6.63 -3.21
N LEU A 486 -6.75 7.33 -2.30
CA LEU A 486 -5.40 7.85 -2.50
C LEU A 486 -4.42 7.38 -1.41
N PHE A 487 -4.67 7.73 -0.16
CA PHE A 487 -3.73 7.45 0.93
C PHE A 487 -3.49 5.95 1.13
N LEU A 488 -4.54 5.16 1.16
CA LEU A 488 -4.47 3.71 1.36
C LEU A 488 -3.71 3.00 0.23
N PRO A 489 -4.11 3.12 -1.06
CA PRO A 489 -3.43 2.40 -2.13
C PRO A 489 -2.03 2.95 -2.45
N CYS A 490 -1.80 4.27 -2.37
CA CYS A 490 -0.54 4.86 -2.80
C CYS A 490 0.54 4.89 -1.70
N LEU A 491 0.16 4.74 -0.42
CA LEU A 491 1.11 4.70 0.69
C LEU A 491 1.06 3.36 1.41
N ASN A 492 -0.06 3.03 2.07
CA ASN A 492 -0.10 1.92 3.00
C ASN A 492 0.01 0.55 2.30
N LEU A 493 -0.77 0.34 1.24
CA LEU A 493 -0.76 -0.91 0.50
C LEU A 493 0.50 -1.07 -0.35
N GLU A 494 0.97 0.00 -0.98
CA GLU A 494 2.24 0.01 -1.72
C GLU A 494 3.42 -0.34 -0.81
N ASN A 495 3.53 0.32 0.36
CA ASN A 495 4.53 0.00 1.38
C ASN A 495 4.42 -1.47 1.80
N SER A 496 3.21 -1.91 2.16
CA SER A 496 2.98 -3.26 2.67
C SER A 496 3.35 -4.34 1.66
N ASP A 497 2.87 -4.23 0.40
CA ASP A 497 3.16 -5.21 -0.65
C ASP A 497 4.66 -5.23 -0.99
N LYS A 498 5.26 -4.08 -1.29
CA LYS A 498 6.65 -3.99 -1.74
C LYS A 498 7.64 -4.46 -0.67
N THR A 499 7.48 -4.02 0.59
CA THR A 499 8.40 -4.40 1.68
C THR A 499 8.25 -5.86 2.10
N SER A 500 7.04 -6.41 2.06
CA SER A 500 6.82 -7.82 2.38
C SER A 500 7.30 -8.74 1.24
N MET A 501 7.02 -8.35 -0.02
CA MET A 501 7.47 -9.11 -1.18
C MET A 501 8.97 -9.04 -1.42
N ALA A 502 9.67 -8.01 -0.95
CA ALA A 502 11.12 -8.00 -0.88
C ALA A 502 11.70 -9.22 -0.14
N ASN A 503 10.91 -9.80 0.77
CA ASN A 503 11.24 -10.99 1.56
C ASN A 503 10.40 -12.22 1.18
N SER A 504 9.72 -12.22 0.03
CA SER A 504 8.86 -13.30 -0.44
C SER A 504 7.75 -13.68 0.56
N VAL A 505 7.12 -12.69 1.18
CA VAL A 505 6.01 -12.86 2.14
C VAL A 505 4.77 -12.14 1.61
N GLU A 506 3.66 -12.86 1.50
CA GLU A 506 2.37 -12.30 1.12
C GLU A 506 1.68 -11.63 2.30
N MET A 507 1.36 -10.35 2.18
CA MET A 507 0.51 -9.66 3.15
C MET A 507 -0.96 -9.72 2.71
N ARG A 508 -1.85 -10.13 3.63
CA ARG A 508 -3.31 -10.14 3.48
C ARG A 508 -3.96 -9.16 4.43
N VAL A 509 -5.06 -8.53 3.99
CA VAL A 509 -5.68 -7.39 4.67
C VAL A 509 -7.19 -7.58 4.82
N PRO A 510 -7.66 -8.41 5.79
CA PRO A 510 -9.06 -8.81 5.90
C PRO A 510 -10.06 -7.66 6.03
N TYR A 511 -9.68 -6.54 6.66
CA TYR A 511 -10.55 -5.36 6.75
C TYR A 511 -10.84 -4.73 5.38
N LEU A 512 -10.09 -5.07 4.35
CA LEU A 512 -10.26 -4.59 2.98
C LEU A 512 -11.00 -5.59 2.07
N ALA A 513 -11.64 -6.62 2.64
CA ALA A 513 -12.56 -7.48 1.88
C ALA A 513 -13.69 -6.62 1.28
N LYS A 514 -13.96 -6.78 -0.02
CA LYS A 514 -14.89 -5.95 -0.79
C LYS A 514 -16.25 -5.81 -0.10
N ALA A 515 -16.86 -6.92 0.29
CA ALA A 515 -18.19 -6.92 0.94
C ALA A 515 -18.17 -6.16 2.28
N LEU A 516 -17.09 -6.25 3.06
CA LEU A 516 -16.95 -5.51 4.31
C LEU A 516 -16.80 -4.00 4.04
N VAL A 517 -15.98 -3.61 3.07
CA VAL A 517 -15.80 -2.19 2.68
C VAL A 517 -17.14 -1.59 2.22
N GLU A 518 -17.86 -2.30 1.34
CA GLU A 518 -19.16 -1.87 0.83
C GLU A 518 -20.19 -1.69 1.97
N ARG A 519 -20.26 -2.65 2.88
CA ARG A 519 -21.19 -2.57 4.03
C ARG A 519 -20.83 -1.45 5.00
N VAL A 520 -19.52 -1.28 5.31
CA VAL A 520 -19.04 -0.24 6.23
C VAL A 520 -19.18 1.15 5.63
N ALA A 521 -19.04 1.32 4.31
CA ALA A 521 -19.30 2.59 3.65
C ALA A 521 -20.71 3.10 3.96
N ALA A 522 -21.72 2.23 3.97
CA ALA A 522 -23.11 2.56 4.22
C ALA A 522 -23.50 2.78 5.72
N ILE A 523 -22.55 2.67 6.66
CA ILE A 523 -22.81 2.87 8.09
C ILE A 523 -22.84 4.37 8.44
N PRO A 524 -23.81 4.85 9.27
CA PRO A 524 -23.87 6.22 9.75
C PRO A 524 -22.60 6.65 10.50
N ASP A 525 -22.23 7.93 10.37
CA ASP A 525 -21.04 8.53 10.98
C ASP A 525 -20.97 8.29 12.50
N GLN A 526 -22.12 8.38 13.20
CA GLN A 526 -22.23 8.21 14.65
C GLN A 526 -21.81 6.80 15.12
N GLN A 527 -21.94 5.79 14.25
CA GLN A 527 -21.45 4.44 14.52
C GLN A 527 -19.95 4.29 14.24
N LYS A 528 -19.37 5.12 13.38
CA LYS A 528 -17.90 5.17 13.14
C LYS A 528 -17.18 5.99 14.21
N ILE A 529 -17.73 7.19 14.53
CA ILE A 529 -17.21 8.10 15.55
C ILE A 529 -18.35 8.46 16.52
N HIS A 530 -18.21 8.07 17.79
CA HIS A 530 -19.16 8.46 18.84
C HIS A 530 -18.46 9.37 19.87
N GLY A 531 -18.84 10.65 19.87
CA GLY A 531 -18.11 11.68 20.62
C GLY A 531 -16.66 11.81 20.13
N LEU A 532 -15.70 11.43 20.97
CA LEU A 532 -14.27 11.37 20.62
C LEU A 532 -13.77 9.93 20.42
N THR A 533 -14.66 8.94 20.50
CA THR A 533 -14.33 7.53 20.36
C THR A 533 -14.32 7.13 18.89
N ARG A 534 -13.17 6.72 18.40
CA ARG A 534 -12.93 6.25 17.03
C ARG A 534 -13.25 4.76 16.92
N LYS A 535 -13.60 4.29 15.69
CA LYS A 535 -13.95 2.89 15.43
C LYS A 535 -15.02 2.39 16.39
N PHE A 536 -16.02 3.23 16.69
CA PHE A 536 -16.98 2.97 17.77
C PHE A 536 -17.66 1.62 17.56
N ILE A 537 -18.28 1.38 16.42
CA ILE A 537 -18.98 0.12 16.14
C ILE A 537 -18.06 -1.11 16.15
N LEU A 538 -16.81 -0.98 15.72
CA LEU A 538 -15.84 -2.07 15.80
C LEU A 538 -15.48 -2.39 17.25
N ARG A 539 -15.40 -1.39 18.14
CA ARG A 539 -15.21 -1.61 19.58
C ARG A 539 -16.41 -2.31 20.20
N GLU A 540 -17.62 -1.92 19.82
CA GLU A 540 -18.85 -2.59 20.27
C GLU A 540 -18.88 -4.05 19.78
N ALA A 541 -18.57 -4.31 18.53
CA ALA A 541 -18.50 -5.64 17.94
C ALA A 541 -17.48 -6.58 18.63
N LEU A 542 -16.40 -6.01 19.15
CA LEU A 542 -15.36 -6.76 19.87
C LEU A 542 -15.53 -6.75 21.40
N ASN A 543 -16.49 -6.00 21.92
CA ASN A 543 -16.75 -5.90 23.36
C ASN A 543 -17.17 -7.26 23.94
N GLY A 544 -16.57 -7.64 25.07
CA GLY A 544 -16.77 -8.95 25.70
C GLY A 544 -16.06 -10.14 24.98
N ARG A 545 -15.53 -9.94 23.77
CA ARG A 545 -14.81 -10.97 23.00
C ARG A 545 -13.30 -10.90 23.20
N ILE A 546 -12.76 -9.68 23.29
CA ILE A 546 -11.35 -9.43 23.53
C ILE A 546 -11.12 -8.76 24.90
N PRO A 547 -9.87 -8.69 25.41
CA PRO A 547 -9.61 -8.05 26.70
C PRO A 547 -10.05 -6.59 26.74
N ASP A 548 -10.75 -6.17 27.81
CA ASP A 548 -11.20 -4.79 28.04
C ASP A 548 -10.05 -3.76 27.93
N ALA A 549 -8.84 -4.15 28.35
CA ALA A 549 -7.65 -3.30 28.24
C ALA A 549 -7.40 -2.90 26.78
N ILE A 550 -7.66 -3.77 25.79
CA ILE A 550 -7.54 -3.49 24.36
C ILE A 550 -8.69 -2.60 23.88
N ILE A 551 -9.93 -2.89 24.31
CA ILE A 551 -11.11 -2.08 23.97
C ILE A 551 -10.92 -0.63 24.43
N ARG A 552 -10.34 -0.40 25.63
CA ARG A 552 -10.11 0.94 26.20
C ARG A 552 -8.80 1.57 25.79
N ARG A 553 -7.89 0.81 25.17
CA ARG A 553 -6.57 1.29 24.75
C ARG A 553 -6.70 2.48 23.79
N LYS A 554 -5.94 3.53 24.08
CA LYS A 554 -5.76 4.63 23.12
C LYS A 554 -4.86 4.14 22.01
N LYS A 555 -5.27 4.35 20.75
CA LYS A 555 -4.42 4.00 19.62
C LYS A 555 -3.09 4.74 19.70
N THR A 556 -2.01 3.98 19.80
CA THR A 556 -0.65 4.38 19.47
C THR A 556 -0.42 4.00 18.00
N GLY A 557 0.07 4.93 17.17
CA GLY A 557 0.41 4.58 15.78
C GLY A 557 1.66 3.69 15.78
N PHE A 558 1.77 2.81 14.80
CA PHE A 558 3.01 2.10 14.51
C PHE A 558 4.01 3.11 13.89
N ASN A 559 4.61 3.93 14.75
CA ASN A 559 5.49 5.03 14.34
C ASN A 559 6.93 4.71 14.74
N PRO A 560 7.80 4.42 13.77
CA PRO A 560 9.23 4.31 14.02
C PRO A 560 9.79 5.57 14.66
N PRO A 561 10.85 5.48 15.48
CA PRO A 561 11.43 6.63 16.17
C PRO A 561 12.29 7.49 15.21
N VAL A 562 11.72 7.92 14.08
CA VAL A 562 12.44 8.67 13.03
C VAL A 562 13.08 9.96 13.56
N ARG A 563 12.43 10.61 14.56
CA ARG A 563 12.99 11.79 15.22
C ARG A 563 14.30 11.48 15.95
N TYR A 564 14.35 10.32 16.60
CA TYR A 564 15.54 9.83 17.24
C TYR A 564 16.60 9.44 16.19
N TRP A 565 16.21 8.72 15.15
CA TRP A 565 17.13 8.35 14.07
C TRP A 565 17.79 9.57 13.44
N VAL A 566 17.01 10.57 13.03
CA VAL A 566 17.51 11.81 12.39
C VAL A 566 18.46 12.58 13.30
N ARG A 567 18.17 12.66 14.60
CA ARG A 567 18.98 13.43 15.57
C ARG A 567 20.24 12.72 16.05
N ASN A 568 20.23 11.40 16.09
CA ASN A 568 21.29 10.61 16.69
C ASN A 568 21.95 9.67 15.68
N ASN A 569 21.25 8.58 15.30
CA ASN A 569 21.83 7.51 14.50
C ASN A 569 22.25 7.94 13.10
N LEU A 570 21.55 8.88 12.48
CA LEU A 570 21.76 9.31 11.11
C LEU A 570 22.50 10.64 10.99
N LYS A 571 22.89 11.27 12.08
CA LYS A 571 23.43 12.65 12.03
C LYS A 571 24.64 12.78 11.09
N GLU A 572 25.64 11.91 11.23
CA GLU A 572 26.82 11.90 10.36
C GLU A 572 26.43 11.53 8.93
N TYR A 573 25.61 10.51 8.76
CA TYR A 573 25.13 10.06 7.46
C TYR A 573 24.37 11.16 6.71
N LEU A 574 23.47 11.87 7.38
CA LEU A 574 22.74 13.02 6.79
C LEU A 574 23.68 14.13 6.36
N HIS A 575 24.69 14.44 7.20
CA HIS A 575 25.71 15.42 6.83
C HIS A 575 26.47 14.98 5.57
N ASP A 576 26.92 13.74 5.50
CA ASP A 576 27.63 13.20 4.35
C ASP A 576 26.78 13.18 3.08
N VAL A 577 25.50 12.78 3.21
CA VAL A 577 24.54 12.75 2.10
C VAL A 577 24.30 14.15 1.54
N PHE A 578 23.90 15.13 2.38
CA PHE A 578 23.50 16.45 1.93
C PHE A 578 24.69 17.38 1.58
N SER A 579 25.90 17.07 2.05
CA SER A 579 27.14 17.74 1.63
C SER A 579 27.77 17.08 0.40
N SER A 580 27.27 15.91 -0.03
CA SER A 580 27.83 15.20 -1.18
C SER A 580 27.69 16.00 -2.48
N ARG A 581 28.69 15.85 -3.36
CA ARG A 581 28.67 16.51 -4.67
C ARG A 581 27.47 16.07 -5.53
N SER A 582 27.08 14.80 -5.45
CA SER A 582 25.91 14.28 -6.16
C SER A 582 24.64 15.00 -5.76
N PHE A 583 24.32 15.11 -4.47
CA PHE A 583 23.15 15.83 -3.98
C PHE A 583 23.15 17.30 -4.41
N GLN A 584 24.27 18.01 -4.24
CA GLN A 584 24.38 19.42 -4.57
C GLN A 584 24.23 19.70 -6.07
N GLN A 585 24.73 18.80 -6.92
CA GLN A 585 24.70 18.94 -8.38
C GLN A 585 23.40 18.46 -9.03
N ARG A 586 22.49 17.82 -8.28
CA ARG A 586 21.19 17.42 -8.85
C ARG A 586 20.34 18.61 -9.32
N GLY A 587 20.54 19.78 -8.72
CA GLY A 587 19.81 20.97 -9.14
C GLY A 587 18.32 20.93 -8.79
N LEU A 588 17.93 20.24 -7.69
CA LEU A 588 16.54 20.13 -7.28
C LEU A 588 16.15 21.18 -6.25
N PHE A 589 17.04 21.46 -5.29
CA PHE A 589 16.71 22.21 -4.08
C PHE A 589 17.59 23.44 -3.89
N ASP A 590 17.04 24.50 -3.29
CA ASP A 590 17.83 25.57 -2.70
C ASP A 590 18.56 25.03 -1.45
N LEU A 591 19.88 24.85 -1.57
CA LEU A 591 20.71 24.26 -0.52
C LEU A 591 20.66 25.04 0.80
N ARG A 592 20.44 26.36 0.74
CA ARG A 592 20.28 27.19 1.95
C ARG A 592 19.01 26.77 2.72
N MET A 593 17.93 26.43 2.00
CA MET A 593 16.69 25.97 2.62
C MET A 593 16.87 24.56 3.23
N VAL A 594 17.60 23.67 2.56
CA VAL A 594 17.93 22.33 3.10
C VAL A 594 18.76 22.47 4.38
N THR A 595 19.84 23.29 4.35
CA THR A 595 20.68 23.55 5.53
C THR A 595 19.85 24.11 6.68
N LYS A 596 18.97 25.08 6.40
CA LYS A 596 18.09 25.66 7.40
C LYS A 596 17.14 24.64 8.03
N LEU A 597 16.57 23.72 7.25
CA LEU A 597 15.70 22.64 7.78
C LEU A 597 16.46 21.78 8.79
N ILE A 598 17.72 21.47 8.52
CA ILE A 598 18.59 20.65 9.38
C ILE A 598 18.96 21.44 10.65
N GLU A 599 19.45 22.67 10.50
CA GLU A 599 19.82 23.54 11.62
C GLU A 599 18.64 23.82 12.57
N ASP A 600 17.47 24.15 12.02
CA ASP A 600 16.25 24.37 12.82
C ASP A 600 15.86 23.11 13.60
N ASN A 601 16.05 21.90 13.00
CA ASN A 601 15.79 20.62 13.66
C ASN A 601 16.81 20.34 14.78
N ASP A 602 18.11 20.53 14.50
CA ASP A 602 19.19 20.24 15.44
C ASP A 602 19.17 21.21 16.64
N ASN A 603 18.86 22.47 16.39
CA ASN A 603 18.73 23.49 17.43
C ASN A 603 17.38 23.46 18.17
N GLY A 604 16.41 22.58 17.74
CA GLY A 604 15.09 22.46 18.35
C GLY A 604 14.13 23.61 18.08
N VAL A 605 14.45 24.47 17.12
CA VAL A 605 13.59 25.57 16.70
C VAL A 605 12.31 25.04 16.05
N LYS A 606 12.45 24.00 15.21
CA LYS A 606 11.33 23.34 14.53
C LYS A 606 11.60 21.85 14.39
N ASP A 607 10.56 21.02 14.59
CA ASP A 607 10.62 19.58 14.33
C ASP A 607 10.51 19.31 12.83
N ASN A 608 11.64 19.17 12.15
CA ASN A 608 11.73 18.90 10.71
C ASN A 608 12.11 17.46 10.39
N ALA A 609 12.13 16.53 11.38
CA ALA A 609 12.67 15.20 11.22
C ALA A 609 12.03 14.42 10.06
N LEU A 610 10.69 14.49 9.86
CA LEU A 610 10.01 13.83 8.74
C LEU A 610 10.35 14.46 7.38
N LYS A 611 10.58 15.78 7.35
CA LYS A 611 10.99 16.48 6.13
C LYS A 611 12.40 16.11 5.71
N ILE A 612 13.32 16.05 6.68
CA ILE A 612 14.71 15.60 6.47
C ILE A 612 14.72 14.14 6.01
N TRP A 613 13.90 13.29 6.64
CA TRP A 613 13.73 11.91 6.23
C TRP A 613 13.24 11.79 4.77
N ALA A 614 12.26 12.59 4.37
CA ALA A 614 11.77 12.58 2.98
C ALA A 614 12.86 12.99 1.99
N LEU A 615 13.67 13.99 2.30
CA LEU A 615 14.81 14.38 1.46
C LEU A 615 15.88 13.28 1.39
N LEU A 616 16.13 12.57 2.50
CA LEU A 616 17.05 11.43 2.55
C LEU A 616 16.57 10.28 1.66
N VAL A 617 15.30 9.89 1.80
CA VAL A 617 14.70 8.80 0.98
C VAL A 617 14.78 9.14 -0.51
N LEU A 618 14.51 10.39 -0.88
CA LEU A 618 14.60 10.85 -2.26
C LEU A 618 16.05 10.78 -2.79
N GLU A 619 17.04 11.19 -1.99
CA GLU A 619 18.44 11.11 -2.41
C GLU A 619 18.89 9.65 -2.56
N GLU A 620 18.52 8.76 -1.62
CA GLU A 620 18.81 7.33 -1.75
C GLU A 620 18.14 6.72 -2.99
N TRP A 621 16.93 7.18 -3.32
CA TRP A 621 16.25 6.78 -4.54
C TRP A 621 17.04 7.18 -5.80
N HIS A 622 17.55 8.42 -5.85
CA HIS A 622 18.41 8.84 -6.96
C HIS A 622 19.68 8.01 -7.06
N ARG A 623 20.32 7.70 -5.93
CA ARG A 623 21.52 6.87 -5.90
C ARG A 623 21.27 5.45 -6.43
N VAL A 624 20.06 4.93 -6.18
CA VAL A 624 19.68 3.56 -6.60
C VAL A 624 19.25 3.51 -8.06
N PHE A 625 18.42 4.45 -8.52
CA PHE A 625 17.77 4.36 -9.84
C PHE A 625 18.36 5.29 -10.91
N VAL A 626 19.00 6.40 -10.50
CA VAL A 626 19.52 7.40 -11.45
C VAL A 626 21.05 7.31 -11.58
N ASP A 627 21.78 7.21 -10.46
CA ASP A 627 23.23 7.25 -10.47
C ASP A 627 23.86 5.90 -10.81
N ARG A 628 23.15 4.79 -10.58
CA ARG A 628 23.63 3.44 -10.92
C ARG A 628 23.06 3.00 -12.25
N SER A 629 23.88 2.29 -13.04
CA SER A 629 23.33 1.55 -14.18
C SER A 629 22.32 0.52 -13.66
N PRO A 630 21.24 0.23 -14.42
CA PRO A 630 20.28 -0.79 -14.05
C PRO A 630 21.00 -2.09 -13.65
N VAL A 631 20.66 -2.62 -12.49
CA VAL A 631 21.22 -3.90 -12.02
C VAL A 631 20.74 -4.97 -12.98
N GLU A 632 21.68 -5.65 -13.65
CA GLU A 632 21.31 -6.83 -14.43
C GLU A 632 20.75 -7.89 -13.47
N PRO A 633 19.53 -8.40 -13.72
CA PRO A 633 18.95 -9.44 -12.89
C PRO A 633 19.80 -10.72 -13.01
N ARG A 634 19.86 -11.51 -11.94
CA ARG A 634 20.46 -12.84 -12.00
C ARG A 634 19.75 -13.64 -13.11
N ASP A 635 20.55 -14.25 -13.99
CA ASP A 635 20.01 -15.08 -15.06
C ASP A 635 19.60 -16.44 -14.46
N GLU A 636 18.35 -16.52 -13.97
CA GLU A 636 17.78 -17.77 -13.52
C GLU A 636 16.94 -18.39 -14.63
N GLU A 637 17.03 -19.72 -14.71
CA GLU A 637 16.29 -20.50 -15.71
C GLU A 637 14.78 -20.35 -15.50
N LEU A 638 14.09 -19.84 -16.53
CA LEU A 638 12.62 -19.82 -16.60
C LEU A 638 12.13 -20.92 -17.53
N VAL A 639 11.06 -21.55 -17.16
CA VAL A 639 10.47 -22.63 -17.97
C VAL A 639 9.55 -22.03 -19.04
N PHE A 640 9.71 -22.51 -20.28
CA PHE A 640 8.77 -22.16 -21.35
C PHE A 640 7.45 -22.89 -21.16
N CYS A 641 6.35 -22.13 -21.02
CA CYS A 641 5.00 -22.69 -20.83
C CYS A 641 4.32 -22.88 -22.18
N ALA A 642 4.50 -24.06 -22.78
CA ALA A 642 3.89 -24.40 -24.06
C ALA A 642 2.34 -24.53 -23.96
N PRO A 643 1.60 -24.19 -25.06
CA PRO A 643 0.18 -24.46 -25.13
C PRO A 643 -0.10 -25.99 -25.05
N PRO A 644 -1.31 -26.39 -24.61
CA PRO A 644 -1.69 -27.80 -24.61
C PRO A 644 -1.64 -28.36 -26.03
N VAL A 645 -1.06 -29.54 -26.18
CA VAL A 645 -1.08 -30.28 -27.45
C VAL A 645 -2.52 -30.72 -27.69
N ARG A 646 -3.10 -30.33 -28.82
CA ARG A 646 -4.47 -30.70 -29.23
C ARG A 646 -4.56 -32.20 -29.58
#